data_ee8214218f3b03a5099dcfc182367a5d
#
_entry.id   ee8214218f3b03a5099dcfc182367a5d
#
_cell.length_a   1.000
_cell.length_b   1.000
_cell.length_c   1.000
_cell.angle_alpha   90.00
_cell.angle_beta   90.00
_cell.angle_gamma   90.00
#
_symmetry.space_group_name_H-M   'P 1'
#
loop_
_entity.id
_entity.type
_entity.pdbx_description
1 polymer ?
#
loop_
_entity_poly.entity_id
_entity_poly.type
_entity_poly.pdbx_seq_one_letter_code
_entity_poly.pdbx_strand_id
1 'polypeptide(L)'
;MSTNGCNGSDDEIMLGESLKSSSEKQTVDDVMLGRAYTPEKSFSVAPRPTEVGELHSTETPEERFVELQRLTDGYLTDDERDMLERAFRFADAAHKGVTRKSGEPYIIHPVEVAIILADLRMDGETLCAALLHDTIEDTDVTYQDVATEFNENVAALVDGVTKITRIEVESLSDKQAATIRKMFVAMSKDIRVIVIKLADRLHNMRTLSALKEDRRIFKARETLEIYAPIAHRLGINSVKWELEDLSFYYLEPNKYKQVSRMVTESRAEREQYLGEVIDTLHDEMKKVNIVCQIMGRPKHLYSIYQKMVNKGKGFSEIYDLIAVRIITSSVKDCYSALGAVHTLWHPMPGRFKDYIAMPKFNMYQSLHTTVIGPAGRPLEVQIRTEEMHRQSEYGVAAHWRYKEKGEKADAALDQQLAWLRQMVDWQDETQDSREFLKDLKVDLAPTEVFVFTPKGEVMSLRAGSTPVDFAYAIHTEVGNHCVGAKVNGAIVPLTYELQLGDRVEILTQKSATPSRDWLNIVKTPSARNKIRGFFSKASRSDDLQIGRDRLTREMKKHGIGISSANSMRAIKTISEHMGYKSPDDMLVNIGTGKESPQHVGNRLLKLLVDDGNEESRAGALGQSETSPGVMPPMITSVVSPKRREAHSSNGIVVKGVDDVLVRLSRCCNPVPGDKILGFVTRGRGVSVHRADCPNAEELMKHPERIIEVEWEKSAPSSTSYKVEIYIEAIDRLNLLRDVTVVLSDMGANVLSCNTISHRDGMVEMRFLFQVSDISLIDAVQRKLLGLEGVFDAHRMLPGQGGKKK
;
A
#
# COMPACT_ATOMS: atom_id res chain seq x y z
N MET A 1 16.16 49.59 74.65
CA MET A 1 15.56 48.85 75.76
C MET A 1 15.67 47.39 75.34
N SER A 2 16.68 46.81 75.86
CA SER A 2 16.70 45.75 76.92
C SER A 2 16.39 44.40 76.26
N THR A 3 17.17 43.50 76.32
CA THR A 3 18.31 42.89 77.05
C THR A 3 18.20 41.36 76.98
N ASN A 4 19.40 40.79 76.83
CA ASN A 4 19.80 39.51 77.46
C ASN A 4 19.17 38.22 76.94
N GLY A 5 19.81 37.16 76.78
CA GLY A 5 21.22 36.80 77.13
C GLY A 5 21.41 35.29 77.07
N CYS A 6 22.63 34.98 76.69
CA CYS A 6 23.48 33.91 77.25
C CYS A 6 23.17 32.42 77.26
N ASN A 7 24.17 31.74 76.73
CA ASN A 7 24.79 30.50 77.17
C ASN A 7 24.11 29.20 76.66
N GLY A 8 24.80 28.26 76.17
CA GLY A 8 26.20 27.86 76.18
C GLY A 8 26.33 26.39 75.83
N SER A 9 27.52 26.03 75.41
CA SER A 9 28.16 24.67 75.56
C SER A 9 27.78 23.56 74.58
N ASP A 10 28.76 23.23 73.85
CA ASP A 10 29.35 21.88 73.61
C ASP A 10 28.43 20.80 72.94
N ASP A 11 28.79 20.21 71.88
CA ASP A 11 29.93 19.32 71.70
C ASP A 11 30.09 18.91 70.26
N GLU A 12 31.27 18.59 69.87
CA GLU A 12 31.83 17.88 68.72
C GLU A 12 31.03 16.62 68.39
N ILE A 13 31.20 16.29 67.17
CA ILE A 13 31.08 14.99 66.44
C ILE A 13 30.11 15.12 65.28
N MET A 14 30.69 15.19 64.13
CA MET A 14 30.35 14.49 62.86
C MET A 14 30.81 15.23 61.64
N LEU A 15 32.07 15.22 61.41
CA LEU A 15 32.71 15.32 60.12
C LEU A 15 32.72 13.90 59.55
N GLY A 16 31.87 13.61 58.58
CA GLY A 16 31.94 12.31 57.98
C GLY A 16 30.92 11.92 56.88
N GLU A 17 30.09 12.84 56.36
CA GLU A 17 29.13 12.46 55.30
C GLU A 17 28.99 13.46 54.15
N SER A 18 29.94 14.32 53.91
CA SER A 18 29.86 15.35 52.82
C SER A 18 30.80 15.15 51.64
N LEU A 19 31.39 13.94 51.48
CA LEU A 19 32.37 13.69 50.40
C LEU A 19 31.96 12.57 49.41
N LYS A 20 30.77 12.05 49.50
CA LYS A 20 30.24 11.04 48.50
C LYS A 20 29.23 11.58 47.48
N SER A 21 28.70 12.78 47.59
CA SER A 21 27.74 13.34 46.67
C SER A 21 28.29 14.22 45.56
N SER A 22 29.60 14.59 45.62
CA SER A 22 30.23 15.40 44.59
C SER A 22 30.96 14.59 43.51
N SER A 23 31.28 13.30 43.75
CA SER A 23 31.89 12.45 42.71
C SER A 23 30.91 11.80 41.78
N GLU A 24 29.67 11.52 42.19
CA GLU A 24 28.64 10.99 41.30
C GLU A 24 28.00 12.07 40.39
N LYS A 25 27.97 13.32 40.77
CA LYS A 25 27.54 14.41 39.90
C LYS A 25 28.58 14.82 38.86
N GLN A 26 29.86 14.63 39.13
CA GLN A 26 30.95 14.92 38.17
C GLN A 26 31.05 13.85 37.08
N THR A 27 30.72 12.58 37.35
CA THR A 27 30.75 11.51 36.37
C THR A 27 29.57 11.55 35.37
N VAL A 28 28.44 12.16 35.72
CA VAL A 28 27.28 12.32 34.80
C VAL A 28 27.52 13.51 33.85
N ASP A 29 28.15 14.58 34.32
CA ASP A 29 28.47 15.74 33.47
C ASP A 29 29.64 15.47 32.51
N ASP A 30 30.63 14.65 32.90
CA ASP A 30 31.74 14.26 32.01
C ASP A 30 31.34 13.25 30.91
N VAL A 31 30.30 12.44 31.11
CA VAL A 31 29.77 11.51 30.09
C VAL A 31 28.91 12.28 29.09
N MET A 32 28.26 13.37 29.47
CA MET A 32 27.43 14.20 28.58
C MET A 32 28.26 15.21 27.74
N LEU A 33 29.44 15.61 28.20
CA LEU A 33 30.30 16.59 27.54
C LEU A 33 31.45 15.99 26.72
N GLY A 34 31.68 14.69 26.75
CA GLY A 34 32.93 14.06 26.31
C GLY A 34 32.88 13.17 25.08
N ARG A 35 31.81 13.08 24.34
CA ARG A 35 31.87 12.47 22.99
C ARG A 35 32.03 13.56 21.94
N ALA A 36 33.23 14.05 21.84
CA ALA A 36 33.66 14.85 20.69
C ALA A 36 33.23 14.18 19.39
N TYR A 37 32.59 14.97 18.53
CA TYR A 37 32.34 14.68 17.13
C TYR A 37 33.60 14.04 16.51
N THR A 38 33.55 12.77 16.19
CA THR A 38 34.48 12.12 15.28
C THR A 38 33.91 12.26 13.87
N PRO A 39 34.59 13.01 12.97
CA PRO A 39 34.07 13.27 11.60
C PRO A 39 33.78 12.03 10.80
N GLU A 40 34.37 10.89 11.14
CA GLU A 40 34.27 9.65 10.36
C GLU A 40 32.91 8.95 10.37
N LYS A 41 32.03 9.19 11.35
CA LYS A 41 30.69 8.55 11.42
C LYS A 41 29.54 9.42 10.93
N SER A 42 29.72 10.69 10.66
CA SER A 42 28.62 11.64 10.39
C SER A 42 28.29 11.83 8.91
N PHE A 43 29.13 11.36 8.00
CA PHE A 43 28.92 11.46 6.55
C PHE A 43 28.94 10.11 5.83
N SER A 44 28.63 9.01 6.52
CA SER A 44 28.51 7.72 5.82
C SER A 44 27.35 7.81 4.83
N VAL A 45 27.67 7.99 3.57
CA VAL A 45 26.83 7.50 2.47
C VAL A 45 26.58 6.04 2.80
N ALA A 46 25.33 5.57 2.68
CA ALA A 46 25.01 4.16 2.85
C ALA A 46 26.09 3.32 2.13
N PRO A 47 26.67 2.32 2.79
CA PRO A 47 27.79 1.57 2.24
C PRO A 47 27.39 1.06 0.84
N ARG A 48 28.27 1.19 -0.14
CA ARG A 48 28.00 0.69 -1.48
C ARG A 48 27.74 -0.81 -1.42
N PRO A 49 26.83 -1.36 -2.22
CA PRO A 49 26.55 -2.79 -2.21
C PRO A 49 27.77 -3.69 -2.38
N THR A 50 28.79 -3.21 -3.12
CA THR A 50 30.09 -3.87 -3.28
C THR A 50 30.95 -3.82 -2.02
N GLU A 51 30.88 -2.74 -1.25
CA GLU A 51 31.64 -2.58 0.01
C GLU A 51 31.04 -3.43 1.13
N VAL A 52 29.71 -3.63 1.13
CA VAL A 52 29.04 -4.49 2.11
C VAL A 52 29.29 -5.98 1.82
N GLY A 53 29.29 -6.39 0.53
CA GLY A 53 29.61 -7.76 0.14
C GLY A 53 31.06 -8.16 0.35
N GLU A 54 32.00 -7.18 0.29
CA GLU A 54 33.44 -7.41 0.53
C GLU A 54 33.78 -7.40 2.03
N LEU A 55 33.05 -6.67 2.86
CA LEU A 55 33.30 -6.56 4.30
C LEU A 55 32.99 -7.86 5.06
N HIS A 56 32.09 -8.70 4.57
CA HIS A 56 31.59 -9.88 5.31
C HIS A 56 32.06 -11.24 4.75
N SER A 57 32.79 -11.26 3.65
CA SER A 57 33.26 -12.52 3.03
C SER A 57 34.35 -13.25 3.84
N THR A 58 34.91 -12.64 4.87
CA THR A 58 36.00 -13.19 5.69
C THR A 58 35.64 -13.44 7.15
N GLU A 59 34.49 -12.94 7.65
CA GLU A 59 34.09 -13.10 9.05
C GLU A 59 33.32 -14.42 9.25
N THR A 60 33.60 -15.06 10.41
CA THR A 60 32.90 -16.28 10.79
C THR A 60 31.53 -15.97 11.39
N PRO A 61 30.58 -16.93 11.40
CA PRO A 61 29.31 -16.75 12.09
C PRO A 61 29.43 -16.34 13.56
N GLU A 62 30.46 -16.88 14.25
CA GLU A 62 30.76 -16.60 15.64
C GLU A 62 31.22 -15.15 15.85
N GLU A 63 32.07 -14.64 14.97
CA GLU A 63 32.52 -13.23 15.02
C GLU A 63 31.37 -12.28 14.83
N ARG A 64 30.44 -12.56 13.90
CA ARG A 64 29.23 -11.75 13.71
C ARG A 64 28.28 -11.85 14.88
N PHE A 65 28.15 -13.00 15.50
CA PHE A 65 27.33 -13.18 16.70
C PHE A 65 27.91 -12.40 17.91
N VAL A 66 29.23 -12.37 18.08
CA VAL A 66 29.89 -11.53 19.11
C VAL A 66 29.54 -10.05 18.91
N GLU A 67 29.50 -9.55 17.67
CA GLU A 67 29.05 -8.17 17.42
C GLU A 67 27.59 -7.95 17.82
N LEU A 68 26.69 -8.91 17.57
CA LEU A 68 25.31 -8.88 18.04
C LEU A 68 25.24 -8.81 19.58
N GLN A 69 26.02 -9.65 20.27
CA GLN A 69 26.10 -9.62 21.74
C GLN A 69 26.58 -8.25 22.25
N ARG A 70 27.63 -7.69 21.65
CA ARG A 70 28.15 -6.36 22.00
C ARG A 70 27.11 -5.25 21.85
N LEU A 71 26.28 -5.29 20.80
CA LEU A 71 25.21 -4.32 20.56
C LEU A 71 24.06 -4.45 21.58
N THR A 72 23.86 -5.65 22.11
CA THR A 72 22.76 -5.96 23.03
C THR A 72 23.12 -5.85 24.51
N ASP A 73 24.41 -5.91 24.87
CA ASP A 73 24.91 -5.84 26.26
C ASP A 73 24.38 -4.66 27.10
N GLY A 74 24.08 -3.56 26.45
CA GLY A 74 23.61 -2.35 27.15
C GLY A 74 22.11 -2.30 27.43
N TYR A 75 21.30 -3.29 27.01
CA TYR A 75 19.84 -3.20 27.15
C TYR A 75 19.07 -4.51 27.32
N LEU A 76 19.59 -5.67 26.94
CA LEU A 76 18.96 -6.94 27.20
C LEU A 76 19.26 -7.44 28.61
N THR A 77 18.33 -8.16 29.21
CA THR A 77 18.52 -8.89 30.46
C THR A 77 19.41 -10.13 30.26
N ASP A 78 19.92 -10.70 31.34
CA ASP A 78 20.74 -11.91 31.26
C ASP A 78 19.95 -13.08 30.66
N ASP A 79 18.68 -13.27 31.05
CA ASP A 79 17.81 -14.32 30.52
C ASP A 79 17.56 -14.17 29.01
N GLU A 80 17.38 -12.94 28.54
CA GLU A 80 17.20 -12.66 27.10
C GLU A 80 18.49 -12.92 26.32
N ARG A 81 19.66 -12.63 26.90
CA ARG A 81 20.96 -12.93 26.27
C ARG A 81 21.21 -14.42 26.17
N ASP A 82 20.88 -15.19 27.22
CA ASP A 82 20.95 -16.64 27.19
C ASP A 82 20.00 -17.25 26.15
N MET A 83 18.79 -16.69 26.04
CA MET A 83 17.85 -17.09 25.00
C MET A 83 18.38 -16.79 23.59
N LEU A 84 19.01 -15.64 23.41
CA LEU A 84 19.61 -15.24 22.12
C LEU A 84 20.77 -16.17 21.72
N GLU A 85 21.62 -16.57 22.65
CA GLU A 85 22.70 -17.54 22.41
C GLU A 85 22.16 -18.91 22.01
N ARG A 86 21.12 -19.41 22.72
CA ARG A 86 20.45 -20.67 22.34
C ARG A 86 19.85 -20.59 20.96
N ALA A 87 19.20 -19.46 20.59
CA ALA A 87 18.60 -19.23 19.28
C ALA A 87 19.66 -19.26 18.16
N PHE A 88 20.82 -18.62 18.37
CA PHE A 88 21.93 -18.68 17.42
C PHE A 88 22.41 -20.12 17.20
N ARG A 89 22.67 -20.87 18.29
CA ARG A 89 23.12 -22.26 18.19
C ARG A 89 22.09 -23.17 17.53
N PHE A 90 20.82 -22.97 17.83
CA PHE A 90 19.72 -23.72 17.21
C PHE A 90 19.62 -23.45 15.71
N ALA A 91 19.67 -22.16 15.30
CA ALA A 91 19.62 -21.78 13.88
C ALA A 91 20.86 -22.24 13.11
N ASP A 92 22.07 -22.16 13.70
CA ASP A 92 23.30 -22.65 13.08
C ASP A 92 23.26 -24.18 12.86
N ALA A 93 22.78 -24.94 13.84
CA ALA A 93 22.60 -26.39 13.72
C ALA A 93 21.58 -26.76 12.64
N ALA A 94 20.46 -26.00 12.55
CA ALA A 94 19.40 -26.21 11.57
C ALA A 94 19.87 -25.95 10.13
N HIS A 95 20.73 -24.93 9.90
CA HIS A 95 21.26 -24.56 8.59
C HIS A 95 22.65 -25.14 8.30
N LYS A 96 23.10 -26.13 9.07
CA LYS A 96 24.46 -26.70 8.91
C LYS A 96 24.73 -27.19 7.51
N GLY A 97 25.79 -26.66 6.91
CA GLY A 97 26.24 -27.05 5.54
C GLY A 97 25.49 -26.35 4.40
N VAL A 98 24.53 -25.46 4.72
CA VAL A 98 23.84 -24.64 3.71
C VAL A 98 24.62 -23.34 3.49
N THR A 99 24.86 -22.99 2.21
CA THR A 99 25.50 -21.73 1.83
C THR A 99 24.57 -20.85 1.01
N ARG A 100 24.71 -19.54 1.13
CA ARG A 100 24.01 -18.56 0.31
C ARG A 100 24.59 -18.50 -1.12
N LYS A 101 23.89 -17.84 -2.02
CA LYS A 101 24.38 -17.59 -3.40
C LYS A 101 25.61 -16.69 -3.44
N SER A 102 25.85 -15.91 -2.43
CA SER A 102 27.06 -15.13 -2.17
C SER A 102 28.27 -15.97 -1.75
N GLY A 103 28.05 -17.23 -1.36
CA GLY A 103 29.09 -18.20 -0.96
C GLY A 103 29.33 -18.30 0.54
N GLU A 104 28.74 -17.44 1.36
CA GLU A 104 28.82 -17.42 2.83
C GLU A 104 27.94 -18.49 3.47
N PRO A 105 28.25 -18.95 4.72
CA PRO A 105 27.35 -19.80 5.50
C PRO A 105 25.98 -19.13 5.68
N TYR A 106 24.89 -19.92 5.57
CA TYR A 106 23.52 -19.37 5.60
C TYR A 106 23.21 -18.62 6.88
N ILE A 107 23.71 -19.08 8.03
CA ILE A 107 23.48 -18.49 9.36
C ILE A 107 23.92 -17.03 9.49
N ILE A 108 24.86 -16.55 8.67
CA ILE A 108 25.27 -15.14 8.64
C ILE A 108 24.08 -14.23 8.35
N HIS A 109 23.16 -14.66 7.48
CA HIS A 109 21.97 -13.85 7.18
C HIS A 109 21.05 -13.60 8.36
N PRO A 110 20.57 -14.60 9.10
CA PRO A 110 19.80 -14.38 10.32
C PRO A 110 20.52 -13.53 11.36
N VAL A 111 21.83 -13.72 11.52
CA VAL A 111 22.64 -12.91 12.45
C VAL A 111 22.66 -11.44 12.01
N GLU A 112 22.86 -11.14 10.72
CA GLU A 112 22.82 -9.78 10.19
C GLU A 112 21.42 -9.13 10.34
N VAL A 113 20.36 -9.91 10.13
CA VAL A 113 18.99 -9.43 10.39
C VAL A 113 18.82 -9.09 11.87
N ALA A 114 19.32 -9.92 12.78
CA ALA A 114 19.29 -9.65 14.21
C ALA A 114 20.16 -8.42 14.60
N ILE A 115 21.30 -8.19 13.97
CA ILE A 115 22.14 -6.98 14.15
C ILE A 115 21.37 -5.72 13.75
N ILE A 116 20.71 -5.73 12.59
CA ILE A 116 19.86 -4.60 12.14
C ILE A 116 18.76 -4.30 13.17
N LEU A 117 18.16 -5.34 13.76
CA LEU A 117 17.12 -5.18 14.78
C LEU A 117 17.69 -4.77 16.15
N ALA A 118 18.91 -5.19 16.49
CA ALA A 118 19.62 -4.73 17.68
C ALA A 118 19.98 -3.23 17.60
N ASP A 119 20.34 -2.74 16.41
CA ASP A 119 20.51 -1.28 16.15
C ASP A 119 19.19 -0.51 16.35
N LEU A 120 18.05 -1.13 16.04
CA LEU A 120 16.71 -0.60 16.33
C LEU A 120 16.28 -0.77 17.80
N ARG A 121 17.13 -1.37 18.65
CA ARG A 121 16.87 -1.65 20.06
C ARG A 121 15.63 -2.51 20.33
N MET A 122 15.38 -3.53 19.48
CA MET A 122 14.27 -4.47 19.66
C MET A 122 14.51 -5.42 20.84
N ASP A 123 13.41 -5.97 21.36
CA ASP A 123 13.39 -6.91 22.50
C ASP A 123 14.03 -8.27 22.17
N GLY A 124 14.37 -9.04 23.22
CA GLY A 124 15.02 -10.35 23.08
C GLY A 124 14.20 -11.36 22.27
N GLU A 125 12.86 -11.41 22.42
CA GLU A 125 11.99 -12.32 21.65
C GLU A 125 12.03 -11.99 20.14
N THR A 126 12.05 -10.70 19.78
CA THR A 126 12.16 -10.25 18.39
C THR A 126 13.51 -10.62 17.78
N LEU A 127 14.61 -10.46 18.54
CA LEU A 127 15.95 -10.85 18.09
C LEU A 127 16.07 -12.37 17.93
N CYS A 128 15.51 -13.15 18.85
CA CYS A 128 15.44 -14.61 18.72
C CYS A 128 14.61 -15.03 17.51
N ALA A 129 13.44 -14.42 17.29
CA ALA A 129 12.63 -14.70 16.12
C ALA A 129 13.37 -14.32 14.81
N ALA A 130 14.23 -13.30 14.84
CA ALA A 130 15.06 -12.92 13.69
C ALA A 130 16.15 -13.96 13.41
N LEU A 131 16.79 -14.53 14.42
CA LEU A 131 17.75 -15.62 14.24
C LEU A 131 17.08 -16.90 13.69
N LEU A 132 15.83 -17.12 14.00
CA LEU A 132 15.06 -18.33 13.66
C LEU A 132 14.14 -18.17 12.45
N HIS A 133 14.03 -16.98 11.82
CA HIS A 133 12.95 -16.64 10.88
C HIS A 133 12.87 -17.55 9.65
N ASP A 134 13.98 -18.08 9.17
CA ASP A 134 14.05 -18.97 8.01
C ASP A 134 14.07 -20.47 8.40
N THR A 135 14.19 -20.82 9.69
CA THR A 135 14.32 -22.22 10.11
C THR A 135 13.09 -23.06 9.76
N ILE A 136 11.87 -22.54 9.98
CA ILE A 136 10.61 -23.24 9.62
C ILE A 136 10.41 -23.30 8.10
N GLU A 137 10.97 -22.35 7.34
CA GLU A 137 10.81 -22.28 5.87
C GLU A 137 11.79 -23.22 5.16
N ASP A 138 13.05 -23.20 5.55
CA ASP A 138 14.15 -23.78 4.80
C ASP A 138 14.70 -25.09 5.42
N THR A 139 14.19 -25.51 6.58
CA THR A 139 14.65 -26.74 7.26
C THR A 139 13.46 -27.61 7.73
N ASP A 140 13.76 -28.74 8.37
CA ASP A 140 12.74 -29.66 8.93
C ASP A 140 12.17 -29.19 10.30
N VAL A 141 12.59 -28.03 10.81
CA VAL A 141 12.12 -27.46 12.09
C VAL A 141 10.65 -27.07 11.96
N THR A 142 9.86 -27.50 12.94
CA THR A 142 8.42 -27.20 13.00
C THR A 142 8.11 -26.04 13.95
N TYR A 143 6.91 -25.47 13.83
CA TYR A 143 6.38 -24.50 14.79
C TYR A 143 6.46 -25.01 16.25
N GLN A 144 6.13 -26.30 16.47
CA GLN A 144 6.11 -26.90 17.80
C GLN A 144 7.50 -27.04 18.40
N ASP A 145 8.52 -27.28 17.57
CA ASP A 145 9.92 -27.35 18.02
C ASP A 145 10.38 -25.99 18.54
N VAL A 146 10.06 -24.91 17.83
CA VAL A 146 10.39 -23.54 18.24
C VAL A 146 9.60 -23.13 19.49
N ALA A 147 8.31 -23.46 19.58
CA ALA A 147 7.49 -23.15 20.74
C ALA A 147 7.98 -23.89 22.01
N THR A 148 8.44 -25.13 21.88
CA THR A 148 8.93 -25.95 23.00
C THR A 148 10.30 -25.49 23.49
N GLU A 149 11.22 -25.15 22.55
CA GLU A 149 12.59 -24.76 22.89
C GLU A 149 12.69 -23.34 23.44
N PHE A 150 11.83 -22.43 22.95
CA PHE A 150 11.85 -21.01 23.32
C PHE A 150 10.56 -20.60 24.03
N ASN A 151 9.54 -20.18 23.28
CA ASN A 151 8.20 -19.94 23.80
C ASN A 151 7.21 -19.73 22.62
N GLU A 152 5.92 -19.63 22.96
CA GLU A 152 4.82 -19.46 22.00
C GLU A 152 4.91 -18.12 21.24
N ASN A 153 5.41 -17.05 21.88
CA ASN A 153 5.55 -15.73 21.25
C ASN A 153 6.61 -15.76 20.15
N VAL A 154 7.78 -16.32 20.42
CA VAL A 154 8.86 -16.48 19.43
C VAL A 154 8.38 -17.34 18.26
N ALA A 155 7.74 -18.48 18.54
CA ALA A 155 7.20 -19.35 17.50
C ALA A 155 6.14 -18.66 16.64
N ALA A 156 5.26 -17.85 17.25
CA ALA A 156 4.23 -17.09 16.53
C ALA A 156 4.84 -16.00 15.63
N LEU A 157 5.92 -15.34 16.07
CA LEU A 157 6.66 -14.37 15.26
C LEU A 157 7.32 -15.04 14.06
N VAL A 158 8.01 -16.16 14.26
CA VAL A 158 8.67 -16.92 13.18
C VAL A 158 7.64 -17.42 12.17
N ASP A 159 6.54 -18.03 12.62
CA ASP A 159 5.44 -18.47 11.75
C ASP A 159 4.80 -17.31 10.98
N GLY A 160 4.65 -16.15 11.63
CA GLY A 160 4.16 -14.92 10.99
C GLY A 160 5.05 -14.47 9.83
N VAL A 161 6.36 -14.49 9.99
CA VAL A 161 7.33 -14.15 8.93
C VAL A 161 7.32 -15.19 7.82
N THR A 162 7.30 -16.49 8.15
CA THR A 162 7.28 -17.62 7.21
C THR A 162 6.02 -17.63 6.35
N LYS A 163 4.83 -17.41 6.93
CA LYS A 163 3.55 -17.40 6.20
C LYS A 163 3.45 -16.32 5.13
N ILE A 164 4.23 -15.26 5.24
CA ILE A 164 4.32 -14.21 4.24
C ILE A 164 4.97 -14.73 2.95
N THR A 165 5.90 -15.66 3.05
CA THR A 165 6.76 -16.12 1.94
C THR A 165 6.12 -17.26 1.14
N ARG A 166 5.35 -18.16 1.76
CA ARG A 166 4.74 -19.35 1.12
C ARG A 166 3.47 -19.01 0.35
N ILE A 167 3.56 -18.83 -0.98
CA ILE A 167 2.39 -18.65 -1.87
C ILE A 167 2.62 -19.35 -3.20
N GLU A 168 1.72 -20.27 -3.55
CA GLU A 168 1.61 -20.85 -4.88
C GLU A 168 0.56 -20.11 -5.71
N VAL A 169 0.98 -19.33 -6.70
CA VAL A 169 0.09 -18.65 -7.66
C VAL A 169 0.73 -18.63 -9.05
N GLU A 170 -0.10 -18.74 -10.09
CA GLU A 170 0.29 -18.89 -11.49
C GLU A 170 1.03 -17.68 -12.10
N SER A 171 0.89 -16.47 -11.54
CA SER A 171 1.55 -15.27 -12.08
C SER A 171 2.39 -14.52 -11.03
N LEU A 172 3.53 -13.93 -11.47
CA LEU A 172 4.41 -13.11 -10.62
C LEU A 172 3.70 -11.91 -9.97
N SER A 173 2.77 -11.27 -10.68
CA SER A 173 2.00 -10.13 -10.16
C SER A 173 0.99 -10.55 -9.09
N ASP A 174 0.37 -11.72 -9.26
CA ASP A 174 -0.60 -12.25 -8.31
C ASP A 174 0.09 -12.77 -7.05
N LYS A 175 1.29 -13.38 -7.22
CA LYS A 175 2.15 -13.80 -6.11
C LYS A 175 2.54 -12.61 -5.25
N GLN A 176 2.96 -11.49 -5.85
CA GLN A 176 3.30 -10.28 -5.13
C GLN A 176 2.11 -9.70 -4.36
N ALA A 177 0.95 -9.59 -5.00
CA ALA A 177 -0.26 -9.07 -4.39
C ALA A 177 -0.74 -9.94 -3.20
N ALA A 178 -0.70 -11.27 -3.36
CA ALA A 178 -1.07 -12.20 -2.31
C ALA A 178 -0.07 -12.21 -1.14
N THR A 179 1.25 -12.08 -1.43
CA THR A 179 2.31 -11.96 -0.40
C THR A 179 2.08 -10.73 0.47
N ILE A 180 1.84 -9.59 -0.17
CA ILE A 180 1.62 -8.32 0.53
C ILE A 180 0.33 -8.37 1.35
N ARG A 181 -0.73 -8.97 0.81
CA ARG A 181 -1.99 -9.16 1.53
C ARG A 181 -1.79 -9.98 2.82
N LYS A 182 -1.07 -11.11 2.75
CA LYS A 182 -0.75 -11.93 3.94
C LYS A 182 0.15 -11.17 4.93
N MET A 183 1.07 -10.36 4.43
CA MET A 183 1.93 -9.52 5.25
C MET A 183 1.10 -8.57 6.13
N PHE A 184 0.08 -7.91 5.57
CA PHE A 184 -0.79 -7.03 6.35
C PHE A 184 -1.60 -7.78 7.40
N VAL A 185 -2.07 -9.00 7.11
CA VAL A 185 -2.75 -9.86 8.11
C VAL A 185 -1.82 -10.23 9.26
N ALA A 186 -0.59 -10.61 8.96
CA ALA A 186 0.39 -10.94 9.99
C ALA A 186 0.74 -9.71 10.85
N MET A 187 0.94 -8.55 10.21
CA MET A 187 1.21 -7.27 10.88
C MET A 187 0.10 -6.84 11.85
N SER A 188 -1.16 -7.12 11.52
CA SER A 188 -2.29 -6.75 12.38
C SER A 188 -2.35 -7.56 13.67
N LYS A 189 -1.74 -8.73 13.69
CA LYS A 189 -1.60 -9.58 14.87
C LYS A 189 -0.44 -9.13 15.75
N ASP A 190 0.73 -8.95 15.13
CA ASP A 190 1.93 -8.46 15.81
C ASP A 190 2.79 -7.65 14.82
N ILE A 191 3.02 -6.38 15.14
CA ILE A 191 3.79 -5.47 14.29
C ILE A 191 5.27 -5.87 14.19
N ARG A 192 5.82 -6.63 15.16
CA ARG A 192 7.19 -7.12 15.13
C ARG A 192 7.50 -7.95 13.89
N VAL A 193 6.50 -8.67 13.37
CA VAL A 193 6.61 -9.46 12.14
C VAL A 193 7.06 -8.62 10.96
N ILE A 194 6.51 -7.40 10.79
CA ILE A 194 6.94 -6.54 9.68
C ILE A 194 8.29 -5.89 9.94
N VAL A 195 8.63 -5.58 11.18
CA VAL A 195 9.93 -5.01 11.54
C VAL A 195 11.04 -6.02 11.22
N ILE A 196 10.85 -7.31 11.57
CA ILE A 196 11.73 -8.41 11.17
C ILE A 196 11.82 -8.50 9.65
N LYS A 197 10.67 -8.44 8.95
CA LYS A 197 10.65 -8.54 7.47
C LYS A 197 11.32 -7.34 6.77
N LEU A 198 11.28 -6.15 7.36
CA LEU A 198 12.01 -4.98 6.88
C LEU A 198 13.52 -5.15 7.06
N ALA A 199 13.98 -5.70 8.19
CA ALA A 199 15.38 -6.02 8.44
C ALA A 199 15.90 -7.12 7.49
N ASP A 200 15.12 -8.22 7.30
CA ASP A 200 15.38 -9.25 6.30
C ASP A 200 15.51 -8.63 4.89
N ARG A 201 14.55 -7.80 4.50
CA ARG A 201 14.60 -7.12 3.20
C ARG A 201 15.83 -6.23 3.06
N LEU A 202 16.22 -5.52 4.10
CA LEU A 202 17.39 -4.65 4.09
C LEU A 202 18.68 -5.46 3.88
N HIS A 203 18.87 -6.55 4.63
CA HIS A 203 20.03 -7.41 4.44
C HIS A 203 20.04 -8.07 3.05
N ASN A 204 18.88 -8.52 2.55
CA ASN A 204 18.74 -9.04 1.19
C ASN A 204 19.08 -8.00 0.11
N MET A 205 18.81 -6.71 0.35
CA MET A 205 19.19 -5.62 -0.55
C MET A 205 20.69 -5.33 -0.50
N ARG A 206 21.34 -5.44 0.66
CA ARG A 206 22.80 -5.33 0.82
C ARG A 206 23.55 -6.41 0.03
N THR A 207 23.01 -7.63 -0.01
CA THR A 207 23.61 -8.80 -0.70
C THR A 207 23.02 -9.07 -2.11
N LEU A 208 22.26 -8.12 -2.67
CA LEU A 208 21.50 -8.31 -3.90
C LEU A 208 22.38 -8.53 -5.14
N SER A 209 23.65 -8.12 -5.10
CA SER A 209 24.64 -8.28 -6.17
C SER A 209 24.83 -9.74 -6.60
N ALA A 210 24.64 -10.71 -5.71
CA ALA A 210 24.75 -12.15 -5.98
C ALA A 210 23.63 -12.70 -6.89
N LEU A 211 22.57 -11.94 -7.17
CA LEU A 211 21.46 -12.36 -8.02
C LEU A 211 21.65 -11.94 -9.48
N LYS A 212 20.97 -12.65 -10.40
CA LYS A 212 20.87 -12.26 -11.82
C LYS A 212 20.17 -10.89 -11.97
N GLU A 213 20.56 -10.13 -13.01
CA GLU A 213 20.13 -8.74 -13.25
C GLU A 213 18.61 -8.56 -13.22
N ASP A 214 17.85 -9.41 -13.94
CA ASP A 214 16.38 -9.31 -13.97
C ASP A 214 15.77 -9.43 -12.56
N ARG A 215 16.30 -10.34 -11.73
CA ARG A 215 15.85 -10.53 -10.35
C ARG A 215 16.27 -9.37 -9.45
N ARG A 216 17.45 -8.78 -9.68
CA ARG A 216 17.90 -7.57 -8.96
C ARG A 216 16.96 -6.40 -9.21
N ILE A 217 16.66 -6.11 -10.48
CA ILE A 217 15.74 -5.02 -10.87
C ILE A 217 14.35 -5.24 -10.28
N PHE A 218 13.82 -6.48 -10.36
CA PHE A 218 12.51 -6.81 -9.79
C PHE A 218 12.47 -6.56 -8.28
N LYS A 219 13.46 -7.08 -7.52
CA LYS A 219 13.54 -6.94 -6.07
C LYS A 219 13.77 -5.49 -5.64
N ALA A 220 14.62 -4.75 -6.34
CA ALA A 220 14.85 -3.34 -6.08
C ALA A 220 13.59 -2.48 -6.30
N ARG A 221 12.82 -2.76 -7.35
CA ARG A 221 11.54 -2.07 -7.60
C ARG A 221 10.50 -2.39 -6.55
N GLU A 222 10.34 -3.66 -6.19
CA GLU A 222 9.45 -4.10 -5.10
C GLU A 222 9.80 -3.40 -3.79
N THR A 223 11.10 -3.30 -3.48
CA THR A 223 11.59 -2.64 -2.28
C THR A 223 11.27 -1.14 -2.27
N LEU A 224 11.51 -0.46 -3.38
CA LEU A 224 11.25 0.99 -3.50
C LEU A 224 9.76 1.33 -3.47
N GLU A 225 8.91 0.49 -4.08
CA GLU A 225 7.48 0.77 -4.22
C GLU A 225 6.65 0.32 -3.01
N ILE A 226 7.15 -0.62 -2.18
CA ILE A 226 6.37 -1.24 -1.10
C ILE A 226 7.09 -1.17 0.24
N TYR A 227 8.29 -1.74 0.37
CA TYR A 227 8.96 -1.87 1.67
C TYR A 227 9.47 -0.52 2.20
N ALA A 228 10.09 0.31 1.37
CA ALA A 228 10.56 1.63 1.80
C ALA A 228 9.40 2.57 2.21
N PRO A 229 8.24 2.63 1.51
CA PRO A 229 7.06 3.34 1.99
C PRO A 229 6.48 2.78 3.29
N ILE A 230 6.48 1.47 3.51
CA ILE A 230 6.04 0.87 4.77
C ILE A 230 6.98 1.30 5.91
N ALA A 231 8.30 1.19 5.73
CA ALA A 231 9.28 1.66 6.70
C ALA A 231 9.10 3.17 7.02
N HIS A 232 8.82 3.99 6.00
CA HIS A 232 8.49 5.41 6.18
C HIS A 232 7.22 5.60 7.03
N ARG A 233 6.18 4.81 6.80
CA ARG A 233 4.91 4.94 7.52
C ARG A 233 5.02 4.47 8.97
N LEU A 234 5.86 3.48 9.22
CA LEU A 234 6.21 3.03 10.57
C LEU A 234 7.23 3.93 11.28
N GLY A 235 7.72 4.97 10.59
CA GLY A 235 8.69 5.92 11.15
C GLY A 235 10.12 5.38 11.26
N ILE A 236 10.42 4.17 10.76
CA ILE A 236 11.75 3.54 10.81
C ILE A 236 12.61 4.14 9.68
N ASN A 237 13.07 5.37 9.92
CA ASN A 237 13.76 6.13 8.88
C ASN A 237 15.13 5.57 8.53
N SER A 238 15.87 5.01 9.49
CA SER A 238 17.18 4.38 9.27
C SER A 238 17.09 3.29 8.19
N VAL A 239 16.16 2.37 8.31
CA VAL A 239 15.89 1.30 7.33
C VAL A 239 15.36 1.87 6.01
N LYS A 240 14.42 2.82 6.08
CA LYS A 240 13.82 3.45 4.89
C LYS A 240 14.87 4.02 3.94
N TRP A 241 15.77 4.83 4.48
CA TRP A 241 16.74 5.55 3.64
C TRP A 241 17.70 4.61 2.95
N GLU A 242 18.17 3.59 3.65
CA GLU A 242 19.06 2.60 3.07
C GLU A 242 18.37 1.76 2.01
N LEU A 243 17.11 1.34 2.24
CA LEU A 243 16.31 0.66 1.23
C LEU A 243 16.11 1.52 -0.03
N GLU A 244 15.86 2.82 0.12
CA GLU A 244 15.71 3.76 -0.99
C GLU A 244 17.04 3.92 -1.78
N ASP A 245 18.17 4.13 -1.10
CA ASP A 245 19.48 4.34 -1.74
C ASP A 245 19.97 3.06 -2.44
N LEU A 246 19.84 1.88 -1.82
CA LEU A 246 20.16 0.59 -2.43
C LEU A 246 19.26 0.30 -3.66
N SER A 247 17.96 0.58 -3.55
CA SER A 247 17.05 0.43 -4.67
C SER A 247 17.40 1.35 -5.82
N PHE A 248 17.77 2.59 -5.55
CA PHE A 248 18.22 3.58 -6.54
C PHE A 248 19.50 3.12 -7.24
N TYR A 249 20.47 2.56 -6.50
CA TYR A 249 21.69 2.01 -7.07
C TYR A 249 21.41 0.92 -8.12
N TYR A 250 20.49 -0.02 -7.85
CA TYR A 250 20.19 -1.13 -8.76
C TYR A 250 19.23 -0.73 -9.90
N LEU A 251 18.32 0.22 -9.68
CA LEU A 251 17.35 0.62 -10.71
C LEU A 251 17.91 1.64 -11.69
N GLU A 252 18.75 2.57 -11.23
CA GLU A 252 19.26 3.69 -12.02
C GLU A 252 20.76 3.91 -11.77
N PRO A 253 21.62 2.92 -12.09
CA PRO A 253 23.04 2.94 -11.70
C PRO A 253 23.82 4.15 -12.24
N ASN A 254 23.49 4.63 -13.45
CA ASN A 254 24.15 5.79 -14.04
C ASN A 254 23.78 7.10 -13.30
N LYS A 255 22.51 7.25 -12.96
CA LYS A 255 22.03 8.42 -12.20
C LYS A 255 22.54 8.39 -10.76
N TYR A 256 22.59 7.21 -10.14
CA TYR A 256 23.22 7.02 -8.83
C TYR A 256 24.68 7.46 -8.83
N LYS A 257 25.48 6.99 -9.79
CA LYS A 257 26.89 7.37 -9.93
C LYS A 257 27.05 8.89 -10.15
N GLN A 258 26.20 9.49 -10.97
CA GLN A 258 26.24 10.93 -11.22
C GLN A 258 25.93 11.73 -9.94
N VAL A 259 24.86 11.41 -9.20
CA VAL A 259 24.52 12.10 -7.95
C VAL A 259 25.58 11.86 -6.89
N SER A 260 26.07 10.63 -6.76
CA SER A 260 27.15 10.28 -5.82
C SER A 260 28.43 11.09 -6.09
N ARG A 261 28.83 11.24 -7.36
CA ARG A 261 29.99 12.05 -7.72
C ARG A 261 29.81 13.52 -7.32
N MET A 262 28.67 14.14 -7.65
CA MET A 262 28.36 15.53 -7.28
C MET A 262 28.40 15.74 -5.74
N VAL A 263 27.91 14.76 -4.98
CA VAL A 263 27.95 14.77 -3.52
C VAL A 263 29.39 14.61 -3.00
N THR A 264 30.19 13.77 -3.63
CA THR A 264 31.59 13.52 -3.21
C THR A 264 32.51 14.70 -3.54
N GLU A 265 32.40 15.26 -4.74
CA GLU A 265 33.22 16.39 -5.18
C GLU A 265 33.07 17.64 -4.27
N SER A 266 31.89 17.84 -3.68
CA SER A 266 31.65 18.97 -2.75
C SER A 266 31.79 18.60 -1.28
N ARG A 267 32.35 17.44 -0.94
CA ARG A 267 32.37 16.90 0.43
C ARG A 267 33.27 17.74 1.36
N ALA A 268 34.52 17.93 0.98
CA ALA A 268 35.49 18.65 1.83
C ALA A 268 35.05 20.08 2.15
N GLU A 269 34.55 20.81 1.14
CA GLU A 269 34.05 22.18 1.33
C GLU A 269 32.80 22.22 2.23
N ARG A 270 31.93 21.21 2.15
CA ARG A 270 30.75 21.12 3.02
C ARG A 270 31.12 20.73 4.45
N GLU A 271 32.08 19.84 4.66
CA GLU A 271 32.57 19.44 5.99
C GLU A 271 33.21 20.63 6.71
N GLN A 272 34.05 21.41 6.02
CA GLN A 272 34.61 22.63 6.57
C GLN A 272 33.51 23.63 6.97
N TYR A 273 32.56 23.89 6.05
CA TYR A 273 31.45 24.82 6.30
C TYR A 273 30.58 24.37 7.49
N LEU A 274 30.30 23.07 7.58
CA LEU A 274 29.53 22.52 8.69
C LEU A 274 30.25 22.61 10.02
N GLY A 275 31.59 22.44 10.03
CA GLY A 275 32.40 22.67 11.22
C GLY A 275 32.23 24.11 11.73
N GLU A 276 32.42 25.11 10.87
CA GLU A 276 32.24 26.53 11.21
C GLU A 276 30.82 26.84 11.72
N VAL A 277 29.79 26.25 11.11
CA VAL A 277 28.39 26.39 11.52
C VAL A 277 28.16 25.77 12.90
N ILE A 278 28.66 24.57 13.14
CA ILE A 278 28.47 23.84 14.40
C ILE A 278 29.14 24.60 15.55
N ASP A 279 30.36 25.05 15.37
CA ASP A 279 31.11 25.85 16.37
C ASP A 279 30.34 27.15 16.71
N THR A 280 29.87 27.87 15.68
CA THR A 280 29.07 29.09 15.86
C THR A 280 27.77 28.83 16.63
N LEU A 281 27.08 27.75 16.31
CA LEU A 281 25.85 27.35 17.00
C LEU A 281 26.13 26.93 18.45
N HIS A 282 27.18 26.19 18.70
CA HIS A 282 27.60 25.84 20.07
C HIS A 282 27.82 27.06 20.95
N ASP A 283 28.52 28.05 20.42
CA ASP A 283 28.78 29.29 21.17
C ASP A 283 27.49 30.07 21.43
N GLU A 284 26.58 30.10 20.49
CA GLU A 284 25.28 30.78 20.66
C GLU A 284 24.39 30.06 21.66
N MET A 285 24.29 28.70 21.59
CA MET A 285 23.53 27.92 22.57
C MET A 285 24.05 28.08 24.00
N LYS A 286 25.38 28.16 24.19
CA LYS A 286 25.98 28.46 25.49
C LYS A 286 25.57 29.82 26.04
N LYS A 287 25.48 30.87 25.20
CA LYS A 287 25.04 32.21 25.65
C LYS A 287 23.61 32.22 26.19
N VAL A 288 22.76 31.38 25.65
CA VAL A 288 21.36 31.25 26.06
C VAL A 288 21.10 30.10 27.06
N ASN A 289 22.17 29.49 27.59
CA ASN A 289 22.15 28.42 28.58
C ASN A 289 21.33 27.18 28.12
N ILE A 290 21.39 26.82 26.85
CA ILE A 290 20.74 25.62 26.31
C ILE A 290 21.79 24.50 26.20
N VAL A 291 21.57 23.41 26.92
CA VAL A 291 22.34 22.17 26.76
C VAL A 291 21.78 21.40 25.55
N CYS A 292 22.61 21.20 24.54
CA CYS A 292 22.20 20.52 23.32
C CYS A 292 23.36 19.80 22.65
N GLN A 293 23.04 18.79 21.86
CA GLN A 293 23.94 18.15 20.92
C GLN A 293 23.68 18.70 19.52
N ILE A 294 24.76 19.14 18.83
CA ILE A 294 24.67 19.67 17.46
C ILE A 294 25.46 18.77 16.53
N MET A 295 24.81 18.30 15.46
CA MET A 295 25.42 17.40 14.49
C MET A 295 25.05 17.78 13.05
N GLY A 296 25.95 17.51 12.09
CA GLY A 296 25.64 17.58 10.67
C GLY A 296 24.68 16.48 10.28
N ARG A 297 23.75 16.78 9.37
CA ARG A 297 22.79 15.80 8.83
C ARG A 297 23.15 15.47 7.39
N PRO A 298 23.61 14.25 7.11
CA PRO A 298 23.81 13.80 5.74
C PRO A 298 22.46 13.65 5.03
N LYS A 299 22.43 14.00 3.76
CA LYS A 299 21.23 13.79 2.92
C LYS A 299 21.45 12.61 2.00
N HIS A 300 20.47 11.73 1.97
CA HIS A 300 20.49 10.49 1.20
C HIS A 300 20.38 10.75 -0.31
N LEU A 301 21.11 9.95 -1.12
CA LEU A 301 21.27 10.15 -2.56
C LEU A 301 19.93 10.08 -3.31
N TYR A 302 19.08 9.13 -2.96
CA TYR A 302 17.74 9.02 -3.56
C TYR A 302 16.87 10.26 -3.28
N SER A 303 16.93 10.80 -2.07
CA SER A 303 16.20 12.02 -1.70
C SER A 303 16.67 13.24 -2.50
N ILE A 304 17.98 13.34 -2.81
CA ILE A 304 18.55 14.36 -3.68
C ILE A 304 18.01 14.17 -5.11
N TYR A 305 18.13 12.97 -5.66
CA TYR A 305 17.64 12.61 -6.99
C TYR A 305 16.15 12.92 -7.17
N GLN A 306 15.31 12.55 -6.21
CA GLN A 306 13.88 12.83 -6.23
C GLN A 306 13.57 14.33 -6.30
N LYS A 307 14.34 15.17 -5.60
CA LYS A 307 14.17 16.63 -5.68
C LYS A 307 14.59 17.20 -7.02
N MET A 308 15.65 16.67 -7.63
CA MET A 308 16.08 17.07 -8.97
C MET A 308 15.01 16.74 -10.02
N VAL A 309 14.47 15.51 -9.98
CA VAL A 309 13.48 15.03 -10.96
C VAL A 309 12.12 15.71 -10.75
N ASN A 310 11.56 15.66 -9.53
CA ASN A 310 10.19 16.12 -9.26
C ASN A 310 10.03 17.64 -9.30
N LYS A 311 11.11 18.40 -9.05
CA LYS A 311 11.09 19.88 -9.03
C LYS A 311 11.82 20.52 -10.19
N GLY A 312 12.41 19.72 -11.10
CA GLY A 312 13.19 20.23 -12.23
C GLY A 312 14.39 21.09 -11.81
N LYS A 313 14.93 20.89 -10.59
CA LYS A 313 16.00 21.73 -10.03
C LYS A 313 17.38 21.16 -10.33
N GLY A 314 18.31 22.03 -10.69
CA GLY A 314 19.73 21.69 -10.74
C GLY A 314 20.27 21.34 -9.33
N PHE A 315 21.38 20.60 -9.27
CA PHE A 315 22.02 20.23 -7.99
C PHE A 315 22.36 21.45 -7.14
N SER A 316 22.85 22.54 -7.74
CA SER A 316 23.16 23.82 -7.07
C SER A 316 21.94 24.55 -6.49
N GLU A 317 20.73 24.22 -6.97
CA GLU A 317 19.48 24.84 -6.48
C GLU A 317 18.84 24.06 -5.33
N ILE A 318 19.49 23.00 -4.87
CA ILE A 318 19.01 22.20 -3.74
C ILE A 318 19.59 22.79 -2.45
N TYR A 319 18.88 23.75 -1.86
CA TYR A 319 19.29 24.51 -0.68
C TYR A 319 19.43 23.71 0.61
N ASP A 320 18.91 22.49 0.68
CA ASP A 320 18.90 21.62 1.86
C ASP A 320 19.94 20.49 1.78
N LEU A 321 21.00 20.67 1.00
CA LEU A 321 22.14 19.76 0.98
C LEU A 321 23.01 19.92 2.24
N ILE A 322 23.01 21.12 2.81
CA ILE A 322 23.70 21.43 4.06
C ILE A 322 22.65 21.58 5.14
N ALA A 323 22.67 20.68 6.10
CA ALA A 323 21.72 20.68 7.19
C ALA A 323 22.40 20.34 8.50
N VAL A 324 21.99 21.01 9.58
CA VAL A 324 22.38 20.70 10.95
C VAL A 324 21.18 20.28 11.77
N ARG A 325 21.44 19.46 12.76
CA ARG A 325 20.44 18.99 13.72
C ARG A 325 20.85 19.42 15.10
N ILE A 326 19.94 20.07 15.82
CA ILE A 326 20.11 20.47 17.22
C ILE A 326 19.16 19.57 18.04
N ILE A 327 19.73 18.83 18.98
CA ILE A 327 18.99 17.93 19.88
C ILE A 327 19.07 18.56 21.28
N THR A 328 17.87 18.84 21.85
CA THR A 328 17.73 19.50 23.16
C THR A 328 17.04 18.57 24.16
N SER A 329 17.06 18.93 25.43
CA SER A 329 16.42 18.15 26.50
C SER A 329 14.90 18.35 26.59
N SER A 330 14.37 19.52 26.20
CA SER A 330 12.94 19.85 26.35
C SER A 330 12.35 20.55 25.13
N VAL A 331 11.03 20.48 24.99
CA VAL A 331 10.27 21.22 23.96
C VAL A 331 10.46 22.71 24.09
N LYS A 332 10.55 23.23 25.33
CA LYS A 332 10.80 24.65 25.60
C LYS A 332 12.17 25.06 25.02
N ASP A 333 13.19 24.22 25.21
CA ASP A 333 14.52 24.50 24.69
C ASP A 333 14.58 24.41 23.16
N CYS A 334 13.73 23.58 22.53
CA CYS A 334 13.60 23.57 21.07
C CYS A 334 13.17 24.94 20.53
N TYR A 335 12.15 25.58 21.13
CA TYR A 335 11.69 26.91 20.70
C TYR A 335 12.65 28.01 21.08
N SER A 336 13.36 27.87 22.21
CA SER A 336 14.41 28.81 22.61
C SER A 336 15.61 28.75 21.65
N ALA A 337 16.01 27.54 21.25
CA ALA A 337 17.08 27.34 20.25
C ALA A 337 16.66 27.89 18.87
N LEU A 338 15.39 27.75 18.47
CA LEU A 338 14.89 28.37 17.26
C LEU A 338 15.03 29.90 17.29
N GLY A 339 14.69 30.53 18.42
CA GLY A 339 14.85 31.96 18.62
C GLY A 339 16.32 32.40 18.52
N ALA A 340 17.25 31.65 19.13
CA ALA A 340 18.67 31.89 19.02
C ALA A 340 19.19 31.78 17.58
N VAL A 341 18.81 30.74 16.88
CA VAL A 341 19.14 30.53 15.44
C VAL A 341 18.63 31.69 14.57
N HIS A 342 17.41 32.16 14.79
CA HIS A 342 16.83 33.26 14.01
C HIS A 342 17.40 34.62 14.38
N THR A 343 17.95 34.76 15.57
CA THR A 343 18.69 35.94 15.99
C THR A 343 20.08 35.97 15.32
N LEU A 344 20.70 34.80 15.19
CA LEU A 344 22.01 34.66 14.57
C LEU A 344 21.95 34.82 13.04
N TRP A 345 20.94 34.22 12.41
CA TRP A 345 20.78 34.18 10.95
C TRP A 345 19.32 34.43 10.50
N HIS A 346 19.17 35.21 9.46
CA HIS A 346 17.84 35.56 8.95
C HIS A 346 17.11 34.34 8.33
N PRO A 347 15.89 34.01 8.78
CA PRO A 347 15.12 32.92 8.20
C PRO A 347 14.61 33.24 6.79
N MET A 348 14.59 32.25 5.92
CA MET A 348 14.01 32.37 4.58
C MET A 348 12.48 32.31 4.66
N PRO A 349 11.74 33.28 4.07
CA PRO A 349 10.28 33.30 4.10
C PRO A 349 9.66 32.03 3.53
N GLY A 350 8.61 31.49 4.21
CA GLY A 350 7.90 30.29 3.78
C GLY A 350 8.67 28.98 3.94
N ARG A 351 9.84 28.98 4.61
CA ARG A 351 10.66 27.78 4.82
C ARG A 351 10.64 27.27 6.28
N PHE A 352 9.90 27.91 7.14
CA PHE A 352 9.68 27.43 8.51
C PHE A 352 8.54 26.38 8.53
N LYS A 353 8.74 25.30 9.27
CA LYS A 353 7.73 24.25 9.52
C LYS A 353 7.83 23.77 10.95
N ASP A 354 6.71 23.81 11.63
CA ASP A 354 6.58 23.33 13.00
C ASP A 354 5.89 21.97 13.03
N TYR A 355 6.69 20.91 13.06
CA TYR A 355 6.21 19.56 13.23
C TYR A 355 6.16 19.11 14.70
N ILE A 356 6.52 19.97 15.66
CA ILE A 356 6.29 19.71 17.09
C ILE A 356 4.83 19.98 17.40
N ALA A 357 4.32 21.16 17.01
CA ALA A 357 2.91 21.52 17.17
C ALA A 357 1.99 20.71 16.25
N MET A 358 2.48 20.31 15.08
CA MET A 358 1.70 19.57 14.07
C MET A 358 2.50 18.34 13.61
N PRO A 359 2.51 17.24 14.40
CA PRO A 359 3.23 16.02 14.04
C PRO A 359 2.75 15.43 12.71
N LYS A 360 3.67 14.80 11.96
CA LYS A 360 3.29 14.04 10.78
C LYS A 360 2.56 12.75 11.17
N PHE A 361 1.86 12.12 10.19
CA PHE A 361 1.14 10.85 10.40
C PHE A 361 2.01 9.74 11.00
N ASN A 362 3.33 9.75 10.73
CA ASN A 362 4.30 8.79 11.28
C ASN A 362 4.92 9.29 12.60
N MET A 363 4.24 10.18 13.31
CA MET A 363 4.64 10.80 14.59
C MET A 363 5.97 11.56 14.53
N TYR A 364 6.46 11.89 13.35
CA TYR A 364 7.66 12.69 13.19
C TYR A 364 7.46 14.10 13.75
N GLN A 365 8.28 14.50 14.71
CA GLN A 365 8.28 15.82 15.35
C GLN A 365 9.67 16.48 15.21
N SER A 366 9.69 17.73 14.79
CA SER A 366 10.89 18.57 14.71
C SER A 366 10.49 19.99 14.28
N LEU A 367 11.20 21.01 14.71
CA LEU A 367 11.17 22.32 14.07
C LEU A 367 12.13 22.30 12.87
N HIS A 368 11.69 22.79 11.73
CA HIS A 368 12.51 22.94 10.53
C HIS A 368 12.54 24.42 10.14
N THR A 369 13.70 24.98 10.02
CA THR A 369 13.89 26.31 9.46
C THR A 369 15.03 26.30 8.46
N THR A 370 14.93 27.11 7.42
CA THR A 370 16.02 27.38 6.50
C THR A 370 16.47 28.84 6.71
N VAL A 371 17.72 29.03 7.04
CA VAL A 371 18.31 30.33 7.30
C VAL A 371 19.39 30.66 6.28
N ILE A 372 19.73 31.95 6.16
CA ILE A 372 20.88 32.40 5.38
C ILE A 372 22.09 32.37 6.33
N GLY A 373 22.87 31.30 6.28
CA GLY A 373 24.04 31.05 7.15
C GLY A 373 25.28 31.81 6.70
N PRO A 374 26.44 31.41 7.23
CA PRO A 374 27.74 32.03 6.87
C PRO A 374 27.96 32.06 5.35
N ALA A 375 28.70 33.05 4.88
CA ALA A 375 28.95 33.28 3.45
C ALA A 375 27.69 33.37 2.58
N GLY A 376 26.50 33.69 3.15
CA GLY A 376 25.24 33.83 2.41
C GLY A 376 24.67 32.50 1.90
N ARG A 377 25.12 31.34 2.40
CA ARG A 377 24.66 30.02 1.97
C ARG A 377 23.40 29.59 2.72
N PRO A 378 22.41 29.04 2.05
CA PRO A 378 21.23 28.47 2.71
C PRO A 378 21.62 27.28 3.59
N LEU A 379 21.13 27.28 4.83
CA LEU A 379 21.35 26.25 5.83
C LEU A 379 20.00 25.77 6.38
N GLU A 380 19.71 24.48 6.29
CA GLU A 380 18.55 23.87 6.96
C GLU A 380 18.92 23.54 8.41
N VAL A 381 18.16 24.02 9.37
CA VAL A 381 18.31 23.70 10.79
C VAL A 381 17.10 22.92 11.26
N GLN A 382 17.33 21.73 11.83
CA GLN A 382 16.31 20.86 12.42
C GLN A 382 16.52 20.82 13.93
N ILE A 383 15.48 21.15 14.70
CA ILE A 383 15.54 21.23 16.16
C ILE A 383 14.50 20.29 16.73
N ARG A 384 14.90 19.43 17.66
CA ARG A 384 14.02 18.42 18.29
C ARG A 384 14.59 17.95 19.62
N THR A 385 13.76 17.35 20.47
CA THR A 385 14.22 16.73 21.70
C THR A 385 14.90 15.38 21.44
N GLU A 386 15.61 14.84 22.43
CA GLU A 386 16.18 13.48 22.38
C GLU A 386 15.09 12.42 22.11
N GLU A 387 13.94 12.54 22.75
CA GLU A 387 12.81 11.63 22.56
C GLU A 387 12.29 11.69 21.12
N MET A 388 12.06 12.90 20.59
CA MET A 388 11.64 13.10 19.20
C MET A 388 12.70 12.59 18.21
N HIS A 389 13.99 12.69 18.59
CA HIS A 389 15.08 12.15 17.78
C HIS A 389 14.99 10.63 17.70
N ARG A 390 14.86 9.97 18.83
CA ARG A 390 14.71 8.51 18.93
C ARG A 390 13.47 8.02 18.18
N GLN A 391 12.32 8.64 18.39
CA GLN A 391 11.09 8.32 17.66
C GLN A 391 11.24 8.51 16.14
N SER A 392 11.96 9.54 15.72
CA SER A 392 12.20 9.81 14.31
C SER A 392 13.15 8.82 13.63
N GLU A 393 14.12 8.25 14.34
CA GLU A 393 15.08 7.28 13.76
C GLU A 393 14.53 5.84 13.81
N TYR A 394 13.90 5.46 14.91
CA TYR A 394 13.46 4.07 15.20
C TYR A 394 11.95 3.85 15.02
N GLY A 395 11.14 4.91 14.96
CA GLY A 395 9.69 4.83 14.75
C GLY A 395 8.99 3.95 15.76
N VAL A 396 8.16 3.03 15.26
CA VAL A 396 7.40 2.06 16.09
C VAL A 396 8.32 1.22 17.00
N ALA A 397 9.54 0.91 16.56
CA ALA A 397 10.51 0.16 17.37
C ALA A 397 10.87 0.87 18.68
N ALA A 398 10.89 2.22 18.71
CA ALA A 398 11.17 2.99 19.93
C ALA A 398 10.11 2.81 21.03
N HIS A 399 8.85 2.55 20.66
CA HIS A 399 7.73 2.44 21.60
C HIS A 399 7.59 1.04 22.19
N TRP A 400 8.12 0.01 21.52
CA TRP A 400 7.94 -1.38 21.98
C TRP A 400 8.53 -1.65 23.35
N ARG A 401 9.67 -1.05 23.66
CA ARG A 401 10.41 -1.19 24.94
C ARG A 401 9.66 -0.66 26.17
N TYR A 402 8.77 0.34 26.01
CA TYR A 402 8.00 0.91 27.13
C TYR A 402 6.81 0.05 27.53
N LYS A 403 6.29 -0.76 26.61
CA LYS A 403 5.15 -1.67 26.87
C LYS A 403 5.47 -2.76 27.89
N GLU A 404 6.72 -3.21 27.94
CA GLU A 404 7.19 -4.20 28.92
C GLU A 404 7.21 -3.68 30.36
N LYS A 405 7.27 -2.37 30.57
CA LYS A 405 7.28 -1.75 31.90
C LYS A 405 5.90 -1.45 32.49
N GLY A 406 4.81 -1.93 31.88
CA GLY A 406 3.44 -1.86 32.44
C GLY A 406 2.80 -0.48 32.37
N GLU A 407 3.38 0.48 31.64
CA GLU A 407 2.75 1.79 31.40
C GLU A 407 1.63 1.67 30.35
N LYS A 408 0.57 2.47 30.53
CA LYS A 408 -0.64 2.48 29.66
C LYS A 408 -0.22 2.57 28.20
N ALA A 409 -0.85 1.72 27.37
CA ALA A 409 -0.68 1.74 25.92
C ALA A 409 -0.72 3.17 25.40
N ASP A 410 0.38 3.58 24.74
CA ASP A 410 0.55 4.94 24.25
C ASP A 410 -0.49 5.21 23.16
N ALA A 411 -1.33 6.21 23.33
CA ALA A 411 -2.37 6.59 22.37
C ALA A 411 -1.78 6.85 20.96
N ALA A 412 -0.50 7.22 20.90
CA ALA A 412 0.25 7.42 19.66
C ALA A 412 0.52 6.11 18.90
N LEU A 413 0.88 5.03 19.63
CA LEU A 413 1.05 3.71 19.03
C LEU A 413 -0.29 3.17 18.50
N ASP A 414 -1.37 3.35 19.25
CA ASP A 414 -2.71 2.95 18.83
C ASP A 414 -3.17 3.68 17.56
N GLN A 415 -2.81 4.95 17.40
CA GLN A 415 -3.10 5.72 16.20
C GLN A 415 -2.28 5.23 14.98
N GLN A 416 -1.00 4.87 15.16
CA GLN A 416 -0.18 4.26 14.10
C GLN A 416 -0.71 2.87 13.72
N LEU A 417 -1.18 2.08 14.69
CA LEU A 417 -1.76 0.77 14.45
C LEU A 417 -3.18 0.82 13.86
N ALA A 418 -3.92 1.91 14.07
CA ALA A 418 -5.26 2.09 13.49
C ALA A 418 -5.22 2.02 11.95
N TRP A 419 -4.17 2.55 11.32
CA TRP A 419 -3.96 2.40 9.87
C TRP A 419 -3.81 0.94 9.45
N LEU A 420 -3.05 0.13 10.20
CA LEU A 420 -2.87 -1.29 9.91
C LEU A 420 -4.20 -2.05 10.03
N ARG A 421 -4.99 -1.78 11.08
CA ARG A 421 -6.33 -2.37 11.25
C ARG A 421 -7.23 -2.01 10.09
N GLN A 422 -7.21 -0.75 9.64
CA GLN A 422 -7.97 -0.30 8.48
C GLN A 422 -7.56 -1.03 7.18
N MET A 423 -6.28 -1.35 7.00
CA MET A 423 -5.80 -2.15 5.86
C MET A 423 -6.33 -3.59 5.89
N VAL A 424 -6.47 -4.18 7.07
CA VAL A 424 -7.04 -5.53 7.24
C VAL A 424 -8.53 -5.52 6.92
N ASP A 425 -9.28 -4.52 7.39
CA ASP A 425 -10.70 -4.36 7.05
C ASP A 425 -10.89 -4.23 5.52
N TRP A 426 -10.00 -3.52 4.83
CA TRP A 426 -10.03 -3.42 3.36
C TRP A 426 -9.77 -4.76 2.68
N GLN A 427 -8.94 -5.60 3.28
CA GLN A 427 -8.66 -6.94 2.75
C GLN A 427 -9.92 -7.81 2.70
N ASP A 428 -10.76 -7.74 3.74
CA ASP A 428 -12.00 -8.53 3.82
C ASP A 428 -13.06 -8.02 2.82
N GLU A 429 -13.03 -6.73 2.48
CA GLU A 429 -13.94 -6.12 1.51
C GLU A 429 -13.48 -6.31 0.05
N THR A 430 -12.17 -6.45 -0.22
CA THR A 430 -11.60 -6.53 -1.57
C THR A 430 -11.23 -7.97 -1.93
N GLN A 431 -12.01 -8.62 -2.80
CA GLN A 431 -11.73 -10.00 -3.25
C GLN A 431 -10.56 -10.10 -4.24
N ASP A 432 -10.21 -9.00 -4.96
CA ASP A 432 -9.14 -8.96 -5.96
C ASP A 432 -7.84 -8.44 -5.35
N SER A 433 -6.84 -9.32 -5.26
CA SER A 433 -5.51 -8.98 -4.73
C SER A 433 -4.77 -7.91 -5.53
N ARG A 434 -5.06 -7.76 -6.83
CA ARG A 434 -4.45 -6.72 -7.70
C ARG A 434 -5.04 -5.34 -7.41
N GLU A 435 -6.35 -5.26 -7.18
CA GLU A 435 -7.01 -4.02 -6.79
C GLU A 435 -6.51 -3.56 -5.43
N PHE A 436 -6.40 -4.47 -4.46
CA PHE A 436 -5.81 -4.20 -3.16
C PHE A 436 -4.38 -3.63 -3.27
N LEU A 437 -3.50 -4.24 -4.10
CA LEU A 437 -2.15 -3.75 -4.30
C LEU A 437 -2.12 -2.34 -4.91
N LYS A 438 -3.01 -2.05 -5.86
CA LYS A 438 -3.11 -0.73 -6.49
C LYS A 438 -3.56 0.33 -5.48
N ASP A 439 -4.56 0.03 -4.67
CA ASP A 439 -5.07 0.93 -3.64
C ASP A 439 -4.03 1.14 -2.54
N LEU A 440 -3.30 0.09 -2.17
CA LEU A 440 -2.18 0.18 -1.22
C LEU A 440 -1.06 1.10 -1.72
N LYS A 441 -0.59 0.94 -2.97
CA LYS A 441 0.44 1.82 -3.55
C LYS A 441 -0.01 3.28 -3.55
N VAL A 442 -1.30 3.51 -3.77
CA VAL A 442 -1.90 4.84 -3.73
C VAL A 442 -1.89 5.41 -2.31
N ASP A 443 -2.21 4.60 -1.29
CA ASP A 443 -2.25 5.02 0.11
C ASP A 443 -0.85 5.23 0.71
N LEU A 444 0.13 4.47 0.25
CA LEU A 444 1.53 4.60 0.67
C LEU A 444 2.25 5.82 0.06
N ALA A 445 1.63 6.57 -0.85
CA ALA A 445 2.26 7.74 -1.49
C ALA A 445 2.53 8.86 -0.46
N PRO A 446 3.72 9.50 -0.50
CA PRO A 446 4.21 10.37 0.58
C PRO A 446 3.65 11.80 0.57
N THR A 447 2.72 12.14 -0.32
CA THR A 447 2.18 13.51 -0.45
C THR A 447 0.94 13.71 0.40
N GLU A 448 1.01 14.60 1.40
CA GLU A 448 -0.07 14.90 2.34
C GLU A 448 -0.43 16.38 2.37
N VAL A 449 -1.69 16.66 2.71
CA VAL A 449 -2.22 17.97 3.01
C VAL A 449 -2.81 17.98 4.43
N PHE A 450 -2.47 18.98 5.22
CA PHE A 450 -3.00 19.18 6.57
C PHE A 450 -4.14 20.19 6.52
N VAL A 451 -5.30 19.79 7.02
CA VAL A 451 -6.51 20.62 7.10
C VAL A 451 -7.05 20.66 8.53
N PHE A 452 -7.84 21.64 8.86
CA PHE A 452 -8.37 21.85 10.20
C PHE A 452 -9.85 21.49 10.28
N THR A 453 -10.26 20.83 11.37
CA THR A 453 -11.66 20.74 11.73
C THR A 453 -12.17 22.10 12.24
N PRO A 454 -13.50 22.34 12.35
CA PRO A 454 -14.04 23.56 12.96
C PRO A 454 -13.58 23.79 14.41
N LYS A 455 -13.22 22.71 15.13
CA LYS A 455 -12.68 22.76 16.49
C LYS A 455 -11.19 23.10 16.56
N GLY A 456 -10.50 23.20 15.39
CA GLY A 456 -9.06 23.47 15.31
C GLY A 456 -8.19 22.20 15.37
N GLU A 457 -8.78 21.00 15.35
CA GLU A 457 -8.03 19.76 15.27
C GLU A 457 -7.40 19.59 13.87
N VAL A 458 -6.17 19.17 13.81
CA VAL A 458 -5.43 18.95 12.55
C VAL A 458 -5.72 17.56 12.02
N MET A 459 -6.09 17.47 10.75
CA MET A 459 -6.25 16.20 10.04
C MET A 459 -5.30 16.14 8.86
N SER A 460 -4.54 15.05 8.76
CA SER A 460 -3.72 14.73 7.60
C SER A 460 -4.55 13.96 6.58
N LEU A 461 -4.52 14.40 5.34
CA LEU A 461 -5.15 13.75 4.19
C LEU A 461 -4.14 13.66 3.06
N ARG A 462 -4.41 12.81 2.10
CA ARG A 462 -3.63 12.75 0.87
C ARG A 462 -3.78 14.05 0.07
N ALA A 463 -2.71 14.53 -0.56
CA ALA A 463 -2.78 15.67 -1.48
C ALA A 463 -3.77 15.41 -2.61
N GLY A 464 -4.61 16.42 -2.92
CA GLY A 464 -5.72 16.32 -3.85
C GLY A 464 -7.00 15.71 -3.27
N SER A 465 -7.05 15.39 -1.96
CA SER A 465 -8.26 14.95 -1.28
C SER A 465 -9.36 15.99 -1.33
N THR A 466 -10.61 15.51 -1.33
CA THR A 466 -11.82 16.31 -1.44
C THR A 466 -12.53 16.42 -0.08
N PRO A 467 -13.52 17.31 0.08
CA PRO A 467 -14.37 17.36 1.29
C PRO A 467 -15.06 16.02 1.61
N VAL A 468 -15.35 15.18 0.60
CA VAL A 468 -15.90 13.84 0.82
C VAL A 468 -14.85 12.93 1.47
N ASP A 469 -13.58 12.96 1.01
CA ASP A 469 -12.48 12.24 1.65
C ASP A 469 -12.34 12.66 3.12
N PHE A 470 -12.40 13.96 3.40
CA PHE A 470 -12.32 14.50 4.75
C PHE A 470 -13.52 14.06 5.62
N ALA A 471 -14.74 14.03 5.08
CA ALA A 471 -15.93 13.58 5.79
C ALA A 471 -15.80 12.12 6.25
N TYR A 472 -15.33 11.24 5.34
CA TYR A 472 -15.08 9.83 5.66
C TYR A 472 -13.84 9.61 6.55
N ALA A 473 -12.89 10.53 6.56
CA ALA A 473 -11.77 10.50 7.48
C ALA A 473 -12.19 10.83 8.93
N ILE A 474 -13.15 11.73 9.11
CA ILE A 474 -13.72 12.03 10.44
C ILE A 474 -14.47 10.80 10.97
N HIS A 475 -15.49 10.36 10.26
CA HIS A 475 -16.33 9.23 10.65
C HIS A 475 -17.13 8.71 9.45
N THR A 476 -17.39 7.40 9.39
CA THR A 476 -18.18 6.79 8.30
C THR A 476 -19.59 7.40 8.20
N GLU A 477 -20.25 7.65 9.34
CA GLU A 477 -21.59 8.27 9.37
C GLU A 477 -21.60 9.72 8.86
N VAL A 478 -20.53 10.51 9.18
CA VAL A 478 -20.37 11.87 8.65
C VAL A 478 -20.24 11.83 7.13
N GLY A 479 -19.45 10.88 6.63
CA GLY A 479 -19.31 10.64 5.18
C GLY A 479 -20.62 10.22 4.53
N ASN A 480 -21.35 9.25 5.12
CA ASN A 480 -22.60 8.73 4.57
C ASN A 480 -23.70 9.81 4.50
N HIS A 481 -23.73 10.72 5.45
CA HIS A 481 -24.74 11.77 5.55
C HIS A 481 -24.29 13.14 5.02
N CYS A 482 -23.15 13.21 4.33
CA CYS A 482 -22.61 14.44 3.77
C CYS A 482 -23.50 14.97 2.63
N VAL A 483 -23.89 16.25 2.72
CA VAL A 483 -24.67 16.96 1.68
C VAL A 483 -23.92 18.15 1.09
N GLY A 484 -22.84 18.60 1.74
CA GLY A 484 -22.05 19.74 1.31
C GLY A 484 -20.88 20.01 2.25
N ALA A 485 -20.05 20.97 1.89
CA ALA A 485 -18.93 21.40 2.72
C ALA A 485 -18.72 22.92 2.65
N LYS A 486 -18.17 23.47 3.75
CA LYS A 486 -17.61 24.81 3.78
C LYS A 486 -16.10 24.71 3.99
N VAL A 487 -15.36 25.47 3.23
CA VAL A 487 -13.91 25.64 3.40
C VAL A 487 -13.64 27.11 3.70
N ASN A 488 -12.94 27.37 4.80
CA ASN A 488 -12.64 28.73 5.28
C ASN A 488 -13.91 29.61 5.42
N GLY A 489 -15.05 28.99 5.78
CA GLY A 489 -16.34 29.64 5.92
C GLY A 489 -17.16 29.78 4.64
N ALA A 490 -16.63 29.53 3.46
CA ALA A 490 -17.31 29.57 2.17
C ALA A 490 -17.81 28.18 1.75
N ILE A 491 -19.02 28.08 1.19
CA ILE A 491 -19.54 26.83 0.60
C ILE A 491 -18.73 26.50 -0.66
N VAL A 492 -18.24 25.27 -0.74
CA VAL A 492 -17.46 24.78 -1.89
C VAL A 492 -18.11 23.53 -2.51
N PRO A 493 -17.85 23.25 -3.80
CA PRO A 493 -18.27 21.98 -4.40
C PRO A 493 -17.59 20.79 -3.69
N LEU A 494 -18.22 19.63 -3.68
CA LEU A 494 -17.64 18.40 -3.11
C LEU A 494 -16.42 17.89 -3.91
N THR A 495 -16.18 18.44 -5.10
CA THR A 495 -14.99 18.18 -5.95
C THR A 495 -13.81 19.10 -5.65
N TYR A 496 -13.95 20.05 -4.73
CA TYR A 496 -12.88 20.97 -4.34
C TYR A 496 -11.67 20.19 -3.83
N GLU A 497 -10.47 20.52 -4.28
CA GLU A 497 -9.23 19.93 -3.80
C GLU A 497 -8.73 20.71 -2.59
N LEU A 498 -8.72 20.06 -1.43
CA LEU A 498 -8.32 20.64 -0.16
C LEU A 498 -6.86 21.09 -0.18
N GLN A 499 -6.61 22.31 0.32
CA GLN A 499 -5.29 22.91 0.37
C GLN A 499 -4.74 22.90 1.81
N LEU A 500 -3.42 23.05 1.92
CA LEU A 500 -2.72 23.13 3.21
C LEU A 500 -3.27 24.32 4.03
N GLY A 501 -3.77 24.05 5.23
CA GLY A 501 -4.28 25.04 6.15
C GLY A 501 -5.78 25.33 6.03
N ASP A 502 -6.49 24.65 5.12
CA ASP A 502 -7.94 24.83 4.97
C ASP A 502 -8.69 24.38 6.24
N ARG A 503 -9.63 25.22 6.69
CA ARG A 503 -10.57 24.88 7.74
C ARG A 503 -11.85 24.34 7.12
N VAL A 504 -12.12 23.04 7.32
CA VAL A 504 -13.19 22.29 6.63
C VAL A 504 -14.32 21.97 7.59
N GLU A 505 -15.54 22.37 7.22
CA GLU A 505 -16.80 22.05 7.92
C GLU A 505 -17.69 21.22 7.00
N ILE A 506 -18.09 20.02 7.43
CA ILE A 506 -19.00 19.14 6.67
C ILE A 506 -20.44 19.40 7.06
N LEU A 507 -21.28 19.63 6.06
CA LEU A 507 -22.71 19.76 6.22
C LEU A 507 -23.35 18.37 6.08
N THR A 508 -24.08 17.94 7.11
CA THR A 508 -24.71 16.61 7.14
C THR A 508 -26.24 16.71 7.26
N GLN A 509 -26.93 15.73 6.66
CA GLN A 509 -28.38 15.57 6.78
C GLN A 509 -28.69 14.08 7.03
N LYS A 510 -29.43 13.76 8.08
CA LYS A 510 -29.72 12.36 8.49
C LYS A 510 -30.39 11.49 7.41
N SER A 511 -31.18 12.10 6.51
CA SER A 511 -31.82 11.38 5.40
C SER A 511 -30.96 11.22 4.16
N ALA A 512 -29.78 11.86 4.11
CA ALA A 512 -28.89 11.76 2.96
C ALA A 512 -28.16 10.41 2.92
N THR A 513 -27.88 9.95 1.71
CA THR A 513 -27.11 8.74 1.43
C THR A 513 -26.00 9.07 0.44
N PRO A 514 -24.91 8.30 0.40
CA PRO A 514 -23.80 8.51 -0.53
C PRO A 514 -24.25 8.43 -1.99
N SER A 515 -23.65 9.25 -2.87
CA SER A 515 -23.82 9.11 -4.31
C SER A 515 -22.77 8.14 -4.88
N ARG A 516 -23.15 7.32 -5.87
CA ARG A 516 -22.20 6.48 -6.63
C ARG A 516 -21.16 7.30 -7.39
N ASP A 517 -21.50 8.54 -7.78
CA ASP A 517 -20.59 9.46 -8.46
C ASP A 517 -19.41 9.88 -7.57
N TRP A 518 -19.56 9.80 -6.25
CA TRP A 518 -18.45 10.08 -5.35
C TRP A 518 -17.26 9.15 -5.53
N LEU A 519 -17.47 7.92 -6.03
CA LEU A 519 -16.38 7.00 -6.37
C LEU A 519 -15.40 7.57 -7.41
N ASN A 520 -15.85 8.54 -8.22
CA ASN A 520 -15.04 9.19 -9.24
C ASN A 520 -14.27 10.41 -8.70
N ILE A 521 -14.77 11.04 -7.62
CA ILE A 521 -14.18 12.26 -7.07
C ILE A 521 -13.25 12.00 -5.89
N VAL A 522 -13.53 10.98 -5.07
CA VAL A 522 -12.69 10.65 -3.90
C VAL A 522 -11.30 10.17 -4.33
N LYS A 523 -10.29 10.59 -3.59
CA LYS A 523 -8.89 10.29 -3.83
C LYS A 523 -8.34 9.24 -2.86
N THR A 524 -8.94 9.15 -1.66
CA THR A 524 -8.48 8.21 -0.65
C THR A 524 -9.12 6.83 -0.87
N PRO A 525 -8.33 5.74 -0.78
CA PRO A 525 -8.86 4.38 -0.82
C PRO A 525 -9.88 4.12 0.30
N SER A 526 -9.66 4.69 1.49
CA SER A 526 -10.56 4.60 2.64
C SER A 526 -11.97 5.10 2.32
N ALA A 527 -12.11 6.31 1.80
CA ALA A 527 -13.42 6.85 1.42
C ALA A 527 -14.08 6.00 0.31
N ARG A 528 -13.28 5.60 -0.71
CA ARG A 528 -13.76 4.78 -1.82
C ARG A 528 -14.32 3.45 -1.34
N ASN A 529 -13.62 2.76 -0.44
CA ASN A 529 -14.03 1.46 0.06
C ASN A 529 -15.23 1.57 1.00
N LYS A 530 -15.29 2.58 1.86
CA LYS A 530 -16.47 2.86 2.71
C LYS A 530 -17.72 3.15 1.86
N ILE A 531 -17.59 3.91 0.77
CA ILE A 531 -18.69 4.16 -0.18
C ILE A 531 -19.10 2.85 -0.88
N ARG A 532 -18.14 2.05 -1.38
CA ARG A 532 -18.44 0.74 -1.99
C ARG A 532 -19.13 -0.20 -1.00
N GLY A 533 -18.63 -0.27 0.24
CA GLY A 533 -19.20 -1.07 1.32
C GLY A 533 -20.64 -0.67 1.64
N PHE A 534 -20.96 0.64 1.64
CA PHE A 534 -22.33 1.13 1.81
C PHE A 534 -23.25 0.58 0.72
N PHE A 535 -22.88 0.71 -0.55
CA PHE A 535 -23.66 0.21 -1.68
C PHE A 535 -23.73 -1.33 -1.72
N SER A 536 -22.66 -2.02 -1.34
CA SER A 536 -22.64 -3.48 -1.24
C SER A 536 -23.60 -3.98 -0.16
N LYS A 537 -23.62 -3.35 1.01
CA LYS A 537 -24.56 -3.68 2.09
C LYS A 537 -26.01 -3.40 1.68
N ALA A 538 -26.28 -2.26 1.03
CA ALA A 538 -27.60 -1.93 0.52
C ALA A 538 -28.06 -2.94 -0.55
N SER A 539 -27.22 -3.25 -1.55
CA SER A 539 -27.49 -4.25 -2.57
C SER A 539 -27.67 -5.64 -1.98
N ARG A 540 -26.87 -6.02 -0.96
CA ARG A 540 -26.98 -7.31 -0.29
C ARG A 540 -28.34 -7.51 0.39
N SER A 541 -28.90 -6.43 1.00
CA SER A 541 -30.23 -6.45 1.59
C SER A 541 -31.30 -6.72 0.54
N ASP A 542 -31.22 -6.04 -0.60
CA ASP A 542 -32.14 -6.20 -1.72
C ASP A 542 -31.99 -7.60 -2.35
N ASP A 543 -30.77 -8.06 -2.59
CA ASP A 543 -30.46 -9.38 -3.14
C ASP A 543 -30.94 -10.51 -2.21
N LEU A 544 -30.80 -10.33 -0.89
CA LEU A 544 -31.31 -11.27 0.11
C LEU A 544 -32.84 -11.37 0.04
N GLN A 545 -33.55 -10.24 -0.07
CA GLN A 545 -35.00 -10.22 -0.20
C GLN A 545 -35.45 -10.85 -1.52
N ILE A 546 -34.79 -10.49 -2.62
CA ILE A 546 -35.07 -11.09 -3.94
C ILE A 546 -34.79 -12.59 -3.92
N GLY A 547 -33.73 -13.05 -3.30
CA GLY A 547 -33.40 -14.48 -3.17
C GLY A 547 -34.43 -15.24 -2.36
N ARG A 548 -34.85 -14.65 -1.23
CA ARG A 548 -35.91 -15.20 -0.39
C ARG A 548 -37.24 -15.30 -1.16
N ASP A 549 -37.59 -14.27 -1.92
CA ASP A 549 -38.83 -14.26 -2.73
C ASP A 549 -38.78 -15.28 -3.89
N ARG A 550 -37.60 -15.44 -4.51
CA ARG A 550 -37.42 -16.45 -5.58
C ARG A 550 -37.49 -17.85 -5.04
N LEU A 551 -36.85 -18.17 -3.92
CA LEU A 551 -36.90 -19.46 -3.28
C LEU A 551 -38.30 -19.75 -2.73
N THR A 552 -38.99 -18.75 -2.14
CA THR A 552 -40.39 -18.87 -1.68
C THR A 552 -41.32 -19.23 -2.84
N ARG A 553 -41.18 -18.59 -3.99
CA ARG A 553 -41.99 -18.88 -5.19
C ARG A 553 -41.73 -20.29 -5.70
N GLU A 554 -40.51 -20.77 -5.66
CA GLU A 554 -40.16 -22.11 -6.09
C GLU A 554 -40.76 -23.18 -5.17
N MET A 555 -40.60 -23.01 -3.84
CA MET A 555 -41.12 -23.93 -2.83
C MET A 555 -42.63 -23.94 -2.78
N LYS A 556 -43.31 -22.82 -3.05
CA LYS A 556 -44.79 -22.77 -3.19
C LYS A 556 -45.31 -23.63 -4.33
N LYS A 557 -44.56 -23.83 -5.42
CA LYS A 557 -44.96 -24.73 -6.50
C LYS A 557 -45.09 -26.19 -6.01
N HIS A 558 -44.40 -26.53 -4.95
CA HIS A 558 -44.40 -27.85 -4.31
C HIS A 558 -45.23 -27.90 -3.02
N GLY A 559 -46.06 -26.87 -2.75
CA GLY A 559 -46.94 -26.81 -1.58
C GLY A 559 -46.24 -26.56 -0.24
N ILE A 560 -44.95 -26.19 -0.25
CA ILE A 560 -44.12 -26.01 0.98
C ILE A 560 -43.92 -24.53 1.28
N GLY A 561 -44.24 -24.14 2.54
CA GLY A 561 -43.94 -22.79 3.06
C GLY A 561 -42.54 -22.71 3.66
N ILE A 562 -41.76 -21.73 3.24
CA ILE A 562 -40.36 -21.52 3.75
C ILE A 562 -40.33 -21.08 5.22
N SER A 563 -41.41 -20.52 5.76
CA SER A 563 -41.47 -19.96 7.12
C SER A 563 -41.68 -21.01 8.22
N SER A 564 -41.81 -22.30 7.91
CA SER A 564 -41.91 -23.34 8.96
C SER A 564 -40.56 -23.61 9.61
N ALA A 565 -40.59 -24.02 10.87
CA ALA A 565 -39.37 -24.33 11.61
C ALA A 565 -38.53 -25.44 10.94
N ASN A 566 -39.18 -26.43 10.34
CA ASN A 566 -38.53 -27.52 9.61
C ASN A 566 -37.85 -27.01 8.32
N SER A 567 -38.54 -26.13 7.55
CA SER A 567 -37.95 -25.51 6.37
C SER A 567 -36.73 -24.63 6.71
N MET A 568 -36.77 -23.92 7.83
CA MET A 568 -35.64 -23.09 8.29
C MET A 568 -34.44 -23.95 8.68
N ARG A 569 -34.64 -25.10 9.34
CA ARG A 569 -33.57 -26.06 9.65
C ARG A 569 -32.96 -26.64 8.35
N ALA A 570 -33.80 -27.10 7.44
CA ALA A 570 -33.40 -27.65 6.15
C ALA A 570 -32.59 -26.61 5.32
N ILE A 571 -32.99 -25.35 5.30
CA ILE A 571 -32.25 -24.25 4.66
C ILE A 571 -30.87 -24.09 5.27
N LYS A 572 -30.73 -24.17 6.60
CA LYS A 572 -29.45 -24.08 7.30
C LYS A 572 -28.55 -25.27 6.91
N THR A 573 -29.07 -26.48 6.98
CA THR A 573 -28.33 -27.71 6.64
C THR A 573 -27.85 -27.69 5.18
N ILE A 574 -28.67 -27.23 4.24
CA ILE A 574 -28.27 -27.13 2.84
C ILE A 574 -27.22 -26.05 2.62
N SER A 575 -27.33 -24.89 3.30
CA SER A 575 -26.32 -23.84 3.19
C SER A 575 -24.95 -24.35 3.62
N GLU A 576 -24.87 -25.14 4.69
CA GLU A 576 -23.63 -25.76 5.17
C GLU A 576 -23.11 -26.83 4.18
N HIS A 577 -23.95 -27.70 3.67
CA HIS A 577 -23.60 -28.73 2.65
C HIS A 577 -23.16 -28.13 1.31
N MET A 578 -23.63 -26.93 0.97
CA MET A 578 -23.21 -26.21 -0.24
C MET A 578 -21.98 -25.31 0.00
N GLY A 579 -21.40 -25.32 1.22
CA GLY A 579 -20.18 -24.56 1.55
C GLY A 579 -20.40 -23.08 1.80
N TYR A 580 -21.64 -22.63 2.06
CA TYR A 580 -21.93 -21.26 2.45
C TYR A 580 -21.71 -21.03 3.94
N LYS A 581 -21.19 -19.85 4.31
CA LYS A 581 -20.98 -19.48 5.72
C LYS A 581 -22.29 -19.26 6.48
N SER A 582 -23.36 -18.89 5.78
CA SER A 582 -24.68 -18.67 6.37
C SER A 582 -25.82 -18.93 5.37
N PRO A 583 -27.06 -19.20 5.83
CA PRO A 583 -28.25 -19.26 4.97
C PRO A 583 -28.47 -17.98 4.16
N ASP A 584 -28.14 -16.81 4.74
CA ASP A 584 -28.28 -15.53 4.07
C ASP A 584 -27.32 -15.38 2.88
N ASP A 585 -26.10 -15.94 2.95
CA ASP A 585 -25.15 -15.95 1.83
C ASP A 585 -25.68 -16.78 0.65
N MET A 586 -26.32 -17.91 0.92
CA MET A 586 -26.97 -18.73 -0.09
C MET A 586 -28.16 -17.97 -0.75
N LEU A 587 -28.99 -17.30 0.07
CA LEU A 587 -30.11 -16.51 -0.43
C LEU A 587 -29.64 -15.31 -1.27
N VAL A 588 -28.58 -14.62 -0.87
CA VAL A 588 -27.96 -13.54 -1.66
C VAL A 588 -27.48 -14.09 -3.02
N ASN A 589 -26.86 -15.27 -3.05
CA ASN A 589 -26.43 -15.88 -4.32
C ASN A 589 -27.60 -16.27 -5.22
N ILE A 590 -28.74 -16.67 -4.65
CA ILE A 590 -30.01 -16.87 -5.40
C ILE A 590 -30.55 -15.52 -5.91
N GLY A 591 -30.47 -14.45 -5.10
CA GLY A 591 -30.91 -13.10 -5.46
C GLY A 591 -30.07 -12.50 -6.60
N THR A 592 -28.77 -12.67 -6.56
CA THR A 592 -27.84 -12.21 -7.62
C THR A 592 -27.89 -13.11 -8.88
N GLY A 593 -28.56 -14.27 -8.84
CA GLY A 593 -28.63 -15.23 -9.96
C GLY A 593 -27.37 -16.10 -10.12
N LYS A 594 -26.48 -16.11 -9.14
CA LYS A 594 -25.27 -16.99 -9.12
C LYS A 594 -25.65 -18.43 -8.79
N GLU A 595 -26.76 -18.63 -8.06
CA GLU A 595 -27.33 -19.94 -7.71
C GLU A 595 -28.76 -20.04 -8.19
N SER A 596 -29.16 -21.23 -8.69
CA SER A 596 -30.50 -21.47 -9.21
C SER A 596 -31.49 -21.75 -8.08
N PRO A 597 -32.63 -21.03 -7.99
CA PRO A 597 -33.68 -21.32 -7.01
C PRO A 597 -34.21 -22.75 -7.09
N GLN A 598 -34.29 -23.32 -8.34
CA GLN A 598 -34.74 -24.70 -8.57
C GLN A 598 -33.75 -25.73 -8.04
N HIS A 599 -32.41 -25.47 -8.18
CA HIS A 599 -31.38 -26.36 -7.68
C HIS A 599 -31.42 -26.46 -6.16
N VAL A 600 -31.55 -25.31 -5.49
CA VAL A 600 -31.67 -25.25 -4.03
C VAL A 600 -33.01 -25.82 -3.57
N GLY A 601 -34.10 -25.49 -4.28
CA GLY A 601 -35.44 -26.00 -4.01
C GLY A 601 -35.53 -27.53 -4.08
N ASN A 602 -34.94 -28.15 -5.09
CA ASN A 602 -34.92 -29.62 -5.24
C ASN A 602 -34.12 -30.31 -4.12
N ARG A 603 -33.04 -29.70 -3.63
CA ARG A 603 -32.30 -30.21 -2.47
C ARG A 603 -33.11 -30.08 -1.17
N LEU A 604 -33.81 -28.95 -0.99
CA LEU A 604 -34.72 -28.72 0.14
C LEU A 604 -35.85 -29.76 0.15
N LEU A 605 -36.46 -30.07 -1.02
CA LEU A 605 -37.50 -31.08 -1.13
C LEU A 605 -36.98 -32.46 -0.73
N LYS A 606 -35.78 -32.85 -1.16
CA LYS A 606 -35.19 -34.14 -0.76
C LYS A 606 -35.03 -34.25 0.75
N LEU A 607 -34.46 -33.24 1.41
CA LEU A 607 -34.26 -33.26 2.86
C LEU A 607 -35.60 -33.28 3.63
N LEU A 608 -36.60 -32.51 3.18
CA LEU A 608 -37.92 -32.45 3.82
C LEU A 608 -38.73 -33.73 3.64
N VAL A 609 -38.48 -34.48 2.55
CA VAL A 609 -39.09 -35.79 2.31
C VAL A 609 -38.40 -36.89 3.14
N ASP A 610 -37.08 -36.83 3.25
CA ASP A 610 -36.29 -37.77 4.06
C ASP A 610 -36.60 -37.63 5.54
N ASP A 611 -36.69 -36.39 6.09
CA ASP A 611 -37.10 -36.10 7.48
C ASP A 611 -38.57 -36.53 7.74
N GLY A 612 -39.47 -36.39 6.77
CA GLY A 612 -40.87 -36.84 6.88
C GLY A 612 -41.06 -38.38 6.88
N ASN A 613 -40.04 -39.11 6.38
CA ASN A 613 -40.02 -40.57 6.41
C ASN A 613 -39.50 -41.18 7.73
N GLU A 614 -38.71 -40.43 8.49
CA GLU A 614 -38.25 -40.88 9.82
C GLU A 614 -39.34 -40.77 10.91
N GLU A 615 -40.20 -39.75 10.85
CA GLU A 615 -41.36 -39.66 11.77
C GLU A 615 -42.46 -40.65 11.44
N SER A 616 -42.56 -41.15 10.20
CA SER A 616 -43.53 -42.15 9.77
C SER A 616 -43.10 -43.61 10.00
N ARG A 617 -41.83 -43.86 10.31
CA ARG A 617 -41.29 -45.22 10.62
C ARG A 617 -41.40 -45.63 12.07
N ALA A 618 -41.88 -44.78 12.95
CA ALA A 618 -42.14 -45.14 14.36
C ALA A 618 -43.55 -45.74 14.64
N GLY A 619 -44.40 -45.87 13.62
CA GLY A 619 -45.79 -46.22 13.84
C GLY A 619 -46.45 -47.06 12.80
N ALA A 620 -45.84 -48.11 12.22
CA ALA A 620 -46.60 -49.20 11.57
C ALA A 620 -45.70 -50.40 11.19
N LEU A 621 -45.62 -51.38 12.04
CA LEU A 621 -45.39 -52.77 11.71
C LEU A 621 -46.72 -53.35 11.24
N GLY A 622 -46.82 -53.85 10.02
CA GLY A 622 -47.98 -54.67 9.53
C GLY A 622 -48.13 -54.74 7.98
N GLN A 623 -47.52 -55.80 7.39
CA GLN A 623 -47.96 -56.64 6.32
C GLN A 623 -48.63 -55.98 5.05
N SER A 624 -48.25 -56.17 3.81
CA SER A 624 -48.14 -57.42 3.00
C SER A 624 -47.96 -57.07 1.52
N GLU A 625 -47.08 -57.80 0.89
CA GLU A 625 -47.08 -58.42 -0.47
C GLU A 625 -47.83 -57.78 -1.67
N THR A 626 -47.13 -57.84 -2.77
CA THR A 626 -47.36 -58.24 -4.17
C THR A 626 -47.28 -57.14 -5.24
N SER A 627 -46.24 -57.22 -5.96
CA SER A 627 -45.97 -57.37 -7.42
C SER A 627 -46.84 -56.73 -8.53
N PRO A 628 -46.43 -56.75 -9.76
CA PRO A 628 -45.83 -55.59 -10.45
C PRO A 628 -46.67 -55.15 -11.67
N GLY A 629 -46.41 -54.02 -12.25
CA GLY A 629 -46.91 -53.80 -13.56
C GLY A 629 -47.14 -52.37 -14.01
N VAL A 630 -46.55 -52.14 -15.16
CA VAL A 630 -47.03 -51.24 -16.24
C VAL A 630 -46.53 -49.77 -16.19
N MET A 631 -45.55 -49.47 -17.02
CA MET A 631 -45.30 -48.17 -17.63
C MET A 631 -46.56 -47.70 -18.44
N PRO A 632 -46.88 -46.43 -18.38
CA PRO A 632 -47.67 -45.80 -19.45
C PRO A 632 -46.77 -44.87 -20.32
N PRO A 633 -47.29 -44.59 -21.53
CA PRO A 633 -46.46 -44.32 -22.69
C PRO A 633 -46.10 -42.85 -22.88
N MET A 634 -44.99 -42.67 -23.62
CA MET A 634 -44.58 -41.40 -24.24
C MET A 634 -45.73 -40.82 -25.09
N ILE A 635 -46.11 -39.59 -24.81
CA ILE A 635 -46.83 -38.76 -25.78
C ILE A 635 -45.89 -37.73 -26.33
N THR A 636 -45.47 -38.00 -27.57
CA THR A 636 -44.85 -37.00 -28.44
C THR A 636 -45.97 -36.09 -28.95
N SER A 637 -45.92 -34.83 -28.60
CA SER A 637 -46.57 -33.76 -29.34
C SER A 637 -45.54 -32.70 -29.73
N VAL A 638 -45.20 -32.79 -31.00
CA VAL A 638 -44.45 -31.76 -31.73
C VAL A 638 -45.39 -30.56 -31.90
N VAL A 639 -45.08 -29.47 -31.19
CA VAL A 639 -45.58 -28.14 -31.56
C VAL A 639 -44.35 -27.25 -31.78
N SER A 640 -44.13 -26.92 -33.04
CA SER A 640 -43.15 -25.95 -33.47
C SER A 640 -43.56 -24.55 -32.97
N PRO A 641 -42.76 -23.83 -32.20
CA PRO A 641 -42.99 -22.42 -31.98
C PRO A 641 -42.35 -21.61 -33.11
N LYS A 642 -43.13 -20.69 -33.66
CA LYS A 642 -42.70 -19.64 -34.57
C LYS A 642 -41.48 -18.89 -33.98
N ARG A 643 -40.41 -18.83 -34.75
CA ARG A 643 -39.22 -18.01 -34.53
C ARG A 643 -39.63 -16.55 -34.25
N ARG A 644 -39.50 -16.08 -33.04
CA ARG A 644 -39.38 -14.67 -32.70
C ARG A 644 -37.90 -14.36 -32.69
N GLU A 645 -37.49 -13.49 -33.63
CA GLU A 645 -36.14 -12.92 -33.60
C GLU A 645 -35.99 -12.06 -32.33
N ALA A 646 -35.12 -12.47 -31.42
CA ALA A 646 -34.75 -11.68 -30.25
C ALA A 646 -33.67 -10.70 -30.64
N HIS A 647 -33.98 -9.41 -30.64
CA HIS A 647 -33.04 -8.34 -30.85
C HIS A 647 -32.10 -8.20 -29.64
N SER A 648 -30.78 -8.40 -29.85
CA SER A 648 -29.78 -8.08 -28.81
C SER A 648 -29.53 -6.57 -28.77
N SER A 649 -29.37 -6.01 -27.59
CA SER A 649 -29.19 -4.56 -27.37
C SER A 649 -27.92 -3.94 -27.97
N ASN A 650 -27.04 -4.72 -28.61
CA ASN A 650 -25.72 -4.29 -29.11
C ASN A 650 -25.52 -4.47 -30.63
N GLY A 651 -26.56 -4.77 -31.40
CA GLY A 651 -26.49 -4.92 -32.87
C GLY A 651 -25.64 -6.11 -33.34
N ILE A 652 -25.55 -7.19 -32.55
CA ILE A 652 -24.86 -8.43 -32.89
C ILE A 652 -25.81 -9.62 -32.70
N VAL A 653 -25.83 -10.49 -33.68
CA VAL A 653 -26.58 -11.75 -33.66
C VAL A 653 -25.61 -12.93 -33.43
N VAL A 654 -25.95 -13.80 -32.48
CA VAL A 654 -25.21 -15.02 -32.18
C VAL A 654 -25.91 -16.18 -32.90
N LYS A 655 -25.18 -16.90 -33.76
CA LYS A 655 -25.80 -18.03 -34.51
C LYS A 655 -26.05 -19.21 -33.57
N GLY A 656 -27.29 -19.67 -33.52
CA GLY A 656 -27.67 -20.92 -32.86
C GLY A 656 -28.03 -20.82 -31.38
N VAL A 657 -28.02 -19.62 -30.77
CA VAL A 657 -28.41 -19.44 -29.36
C VAL A 657 -29.20 -18.15 -29.22
N ASP A 658 -30.45 -18.26 -28.77
CA ASP A 658 -31.34 -17.13 -28.50
C ASP A 658 -31.13 -16.69 -27.04
N ASP A 659 -31.20 -15.37 -26.80
CA ASP A 659 -31.18 -14.75 -25.47
C ASP A 659 -29.82 -14.81 -24.71
N VAL A 660 -28.68 -14.62 -25.40
CA VAL A 660 -27.34 -14.55 -24.81
C VAL A 660 -26.90 -13.13 -24.63
N LEU A 661 -26.35 -12.81 -23.43
CA LEU A 661 -25.77 -11.53 -23.16
C LEU A 661 -24.47 -11.34 -23.99
N VAL A 662 -24.53 -10.43 -24.98
CA VAL A 662 -23.39 -10.12 -25.84
C VAL A 662 -22.67 -8.88 -25.35
N ARG A 663 -21.33 -8.93 -25.27
CA ARG A 663 -20.47 -7.82 -24.86
C ARG A 663 -19.37 -7.58 -25.88
N LEU A 664 -19.22 -6.33 -26.31
CA LEU A 664 -18.06 -5.89 -27.10
C LEU A 664 -16.82 -5.82 -26.23
N SER A 665 -15.72 -6.43 -26.70
CA SER A 665 -14.46 -6.48 -25.97
C SER A 665 -13.72 -5.15 -26.01
N ARG A 666 -13.30 -4.68 -24.84
CA ARG A 666 -12.58 -3.40 -24.68
C ARG A 666 -11.14 -3.44 -25.20
N CYS A 667 -10.57 -4.61 -25.45
CA CYS A 667 -9.20 -4.75 -25.97
C CYS A 667 -9.07 -4.46 -27.47
N CYS A 668 -10.18 -4.43 -28.23
CA CYS A 668 -10.15 -4.18 -29.67
C CYS A 668 -11.28 -3.28 -30.16
N ASN A 669 -12.26 -2.96 -29.31
CA ASN A 669 -13.40 -2.10 -29.61
C ASN A 669 -13.97 -2.34 -31.03
N PRO A 670 -14.59 -3.53 -31.30
CA PRO A 670 -15.11 -3.82 -32.62
C PRO A 670 -16.23 -2.85 -33.00
N VAL A 671 -16.28 -2.48 -34.29
CA VAL A 671 -17.32 -1.62 -34.85
C VAL A 671 -18.04 -2.34 -35.99
N PRO A 672 -19.27 -1.95 -36.34
CA PRO A 672 -19.99 -2.55 -37.48
C PRO A 672 -19.14 -2.52 -38.74
N GLY A 673 -19.05 -3.69 -39.41
CA GLY A 673 -18.18 -3.90 -40.57
C GLY A 673 -16.83 -4.57 -40.26
N ASP A 674 -16.36 -4.58 -39.01
CA ASP A 674 -15.21 -5.39 -38.60
C ASP A 674 -15.55 -6.89 -38.72
N LYS A 675 -14.55 -7.72 -39.08
CA LYS A 675 -14.65 -9.18 -38.91
C LYS A 675 -14.57 -9.51 -37.44
N ILE A 676 -15.59 -10.18 -36.90
CA ILE A 676 -15.74 -10.43 -35.46
C ILE A 676 -15.74 -11.92 -35.14
N LEU A 677 -15.34 -12.25 -33.93
CA LEU A 677 -15.28 -13.57 -33.33
C LEU A 677 -15.96 -13.53 -31.95
N GLY A 678 -16.90 -14.42 -31.69
CA GLY A 678 -17.54 -14.58 -30.39
C GLY A 678 -16.80 -15.62 -29.53
N PHE A 679 -16.62 -15.33 -28.27
CA PHE A 679 -16.02 -16.24 -27.31
C PHE A 679 -16.92 -16.39 -26.07
N VAL A 680 -17.33 -17.62 -25.75
CA VAL A 680 -18.18 -17.92 -24.61
C VAL A 680 -17.39 -17.81 -23.32
N THR A 681 -17.75 -16.83 -22.48
CA THR A 681 -17.11 -16.60 -21.18
C THR A 681 -17.84 -17.32 -20.06
N ARG A 682 -17.12 -17.84 -19.06
CA ARG A 682 -17.75 -18.49 -17.90
C ARG A 682 -18.54 -17.46 -17.09
N GLY A 683 -19.89 -17.55 -17.17
CA GLY A 683 -20.82 -16.73 -16.36
C GLY A 683 -21.02 -15.27 -16.81
N ARG A 684 -20.47 -14.82 -17.97
CA ARG A 684 -20.59 -13.42 -18.45
C ARG A 684 -21.15 -13.28 -19.87
N GLY A 685 -21.68 -14.34 -20.46
CA GLY A 685 -22.20 -14.36 -21.85
C GLY A 685 -21.07 -14.44 -22.90
N VAL A 686 -21.33 -13.93 -24.10
CA VAL A 686 -20.44 -13.97 -25.25
C VAL A 686 -19.66 -12.65 -25.34
N SER A 687 -18.32 -12.73 -25.30
CA SER A 687 -17.41 -11.61 -25.55
C SER A 687 -17.06 -11.59 -27.04
N VAL A 688 -17.29 -10.45 -27.70
CA VAL A 688 -17.06 -10.30 -29.13
C VAL A 688 -15.77 -9.50 -29.36
N HIS A 689 -14.84 -10.11 -30.09
CA HIS A 689 -13.54 -9.54 -30.47
C HIS A 689 -13.46 -9.32 -31.98
N ARG A 690 -12.59 -8.41 -32.42
CA ARG A 690 -12.15 -8.39 -33.83
C ARG A 690 -11.30 -9.63 -34.10
N ALA A 691 -11.41 -10.14 -35.31
CA ALA A 691 -10.66 -11.33 -35.74
C ALA A 691 -9.12 -11.12 -35.76
N ASP A 692 -8.67 -9.88 -35.94
CA ASP A 692 -7.26 -9.47 -35.93
C ASP A 692 -6.76 -9.00 -34.56
N CYS A 693 -7.52 -9.18 -33.50
CA CYS A 693 -7.11 -8.80 -32.14
C CYS A 693 -6.05 -9.77 -31.61
N PRO A 694 -4.91 -9.29 -31.04
CA PRO A 694 -3.90 -10.17 -30.44
C PRO A 694 -4.46 -11.13 -29.39
N ASN A 695 -5.47 -10.69 -28.62
CA ASN A 695 -6.15 -11.58 -27.67
C ASN A 695 -7.05 -12.62 -28.35
N ALA A 696 -7.49 -12.42 -29.59
CA ALA A 696 -8.26 -13.41 -30.32
C ALA A 696 -7.41 -14.62 -30.72
N GLU A 697 -6.10 -14.43 -31.00
CA GLU A 697 -5.18 -15.54 -31.27
C GLU A 697 -5.07 -16.50 -30.09
N GLU A 698 -5.02 -15.99 -28.86
CA GLU A 698 -5.00 -16.81 -27.65
C GLU A 698 -6.35 -17.50 -27.42
N LEU A 699 -7.45 -16.84 -27.74
CA LEU A 699 -8.79 -17.41 -27.61
C LEU A 699 -9.05 -18.52 -28.64
N MET A 700 -8.41 -18.47 -29.82
CA MET A 700 -8.48 -19.51 -30.86
C MET A 700 -7.86 -20.85 -30.44
N LYS A 701 -7.03 -20.88 -29.40
CA LYS A 701 -6.51 -22.11 -28.80
C LYS A 701 -7.58 -22.93 -28.08
N HIS A 702 -8.78 -22.35 -27.88
CA HIS A 702 -9.93 -22.98 -27.22
C HIS A 702 -11.13 -23.05 -28.16
N PRO A 703 -11.09 -23.86 -29.22
CA PRO A 703 -12.12 -23.89 -30.26
C PRO A 703 -13.51 -24.30 -29.73
N GLU A 704 -13.56 -25.04 -28.63
CA GLU A 704 -14.83 -25.46 -27.98
C GLU A 704 -15.64 -24.30 -27.38
N ARG A 705 -15.05 -23.11 -27.27
CA ARG A 705 -15.67 -21.92 -26.71
C ARG A 705 -15.90 -20.81 -27.72
N ILE A 706 -15.50 -21.03 -28.96
CA ILE A 706 -15.73 -20.10 -30.07
C ILE A 706 -17.16 -20.27 -30.57
N ILE A 707 -17.86 -19.15 -30.77
CA ILE A 707 -19.22 -19.11 -31.32
C ILE A 707 -19.23 -18.11 -32.49
N GLU A 708 -20.00 -18.49 -33.53
CA GLU A 708 -20.14 -17.64 -34.72
C GLU A 708 -21.08 -16.46 -34.43
N VAL A 709 -20.60 -15.25 -34.68
CA VAL A 709 -21.33 -14.00 -34.46
C VAL A 709 -21.27 -13.12 -35.70
N GLU A 710 -22.37 -12.43 -35.97
CA GLU A 710 -22.49 -11.52 -37.11
C GLU A 710 -23.11 -10.19 -36.67
N TRP A 711 -22.77 -9.11 -37.38
CA TRP A 711 -23.42 -7.82 -37.19
C TRP A 711 -24.83 -7.86 -37.75
N GLU A 712 -25.78 -7.28 -36.99
CA GLU A 712 -27.18 -7.19 -37.41
C GLU A 712 -27.30 -6.20 -38.57
N LYS A 713 -27.94 -6.64 -39.67
CA LYS A 713 -28.07 -5.83 -40.92
C LYS A 713 -29.00 -4.61 -40.78
N SER A 714 -29.77 -4.51 -39.70
CA SER A 714 -30.76 -3.46 -39.43
C SER A 714 -30.53 -2.76 -38.08
N ALA A 715 -29.27 -2.61 -37.62
CA ALA A 715 -29.00 -1.89 -36.39
C ALA A 715 -29.46 -0.41 -36.49
N PRO A 716 -30.17 0.12 -35.46
CA PRO A 716 -30.61 1.51 -35.49
C PRO A 716 -29.39 2.44 -35.56
N SER A 717 -29.44 3.44 -36.41
CA SER A 717 -28.42 4.46 -36.73
C SER A 717 -28.03 5.36 -35.55
N SER A 718 -28.48 5.06 -34.32
CA SER A 718 -28.21 5.83 -33.11
C SER A 718 -27.07 5.27 -32.25
N THR A 719 -26.48 4.13 -32.57
CA THR A 719 -25.43 3.52 -31.77
C THR A 719 -24.07 4.06 -32.23
N SER A 720 -23.33 4.74 -31.34
CA SER A 720 -22.00 5.28 -31.62
C SER A 720 -20.90 4.43 -30.95
N TYR A 721 -19.83 4.16 -31.69
CA TYR A 721 -18.70 3.33 -31.28
C TYR A 721 -17.45 4.19 -31.13
N LYS A 722 -16.63 3.91 -30.12
CA LYS A 722 -15.39 4.67 -29.83
C LYS A 722 -14.19 4.06 -30.55
N VAL A 723 -13.49 4.86 -31.31
CA VAL A 723 -12.30 4.47 -32.08
C VAL A 723 -11.16 5.43 -31.79
N GLU A 724 -9.94 4.90 -31.68
CA GLU A 724 -8.72 5.67 -31.54
C GLU A 724 -7.88 5.57 -32.82
N ILE A 725 -7.48 6.74 -33.37
CA ILE A 725 -6.56 6.84 -34.50
C ILE A 725 -5.24 7.45 -34.01
N TYR A 726 -4.14 6.84 -34.43
CA TYR A 726 -2.78 7.34 -34.30
C TYR A 726 -2.36 8.02 -35.59
N ILE A 727 -1.71 9.17 -35.47
CA ILE A 727 -1.19 9.97 -36.59
C ILE A 727 0.26 10.31 -36.27
N GLU A 728 1.15 10.07 -37.23
CA GLU A 728 2.56 10.45 -37.20
C GLU A 728 2.81 11.49 -38.30
N ALA A 729 3.33 12.65 -37.92
CA ALA A 729 3.48 13.78 -38.85
C ALA A 729 4.71 14.64 -38.51
N ILE A 730 5.14 15.51 -39.45
CA ILE A 730 6.08 16.59 -39.15
C ILE A 730 5.34 17.69 -38.36
N ASP A 731 5.94 18.11 -37.25
CA ASP A 731 5.43 19.23 -36.47
C ASP A 731 5.53 20.52 -37.25
N ARG A 732 4.39 21.07 -37.68
CA ARG A 732 4.26 22.32 -38.41
C ARG A 732 3.12 23.17 -37.88
N LEU A 733 3.22 24.45 -38.17
CA LEU A 733 2.17 25.40 -37.82
C LEU A 733 0.82 24.97 -38.45
N ASN A 734 -0.25 25.01 -37.65
CA ASN A 734 -1.63 24.65 -38.01
C ASN A 734 -1.90 23.17 -38.30
N LEU A 735 -0.97 22.25 -38.08
CA LEU A 735 -1.19 20.80 -38.27
C LEU A 735 -2.38 20.30 -37.46
N LEU A 736 -2.44 20.61 -36.17
CA LEU A 736 -3.55 20.17 -35.27
C LEU A 736 -4.90 20.72 -35.78
N ARG A 737 -4.93 21.96 -36.25
CA ARG A 737 -6.13 22.55 -36.87
C ARG A 737 -6.57 21.74 -38.09
N ASP A 738 -5.62 21.47 -39.01
CA ASP A 738 -5.93 20.76 -40.25
C ASP A 738 -6.45 19.37 -40.01
N VAL A 739 -5.88 18.64 -39.04
CA VAL A 739 -6.36 17.31 -38.58
C VAL A 739 -7.76 17.42 -37.97
N THR A 740 -8.03 18.40 -37.11
CA THR A 740 -9.34 18.58 -36.49
C THR A 740 -10.42 19.01 -37.47
N VAL A 741 -10.07 19.79 -38.47
CA VAL A 741 -10.99 20.15 -39.57
C VAL A 741 -11.39 18.90 -40.34
N VAL A 742 -10.45 18.04 -40.73
CA VAL A 742 -10.75 16.77 -41.42
C VAL A 742 -11.70 15.90 -40.59
N LEU A 743 -11.46 15.74 -39.28
CA LEU A 743 -12.33 14.96 -38.39
C LEU A 743 -13.73 15.58 -38.29
N SER A 744 -13.82 16.92 -38.19
CA SER A 744 -15.09 17.66 -38.09
C SER A 744 -15.90 17.57 -39.38
N ASP A 745 -15.26 17.75 -40.53
CA ASP A 745 -15.89 17.69 -41.87
C ASP A 745 -16.43 16.30 -42.20
N MET A 746 -15.85 15.28 -41.58
CA MET A 746 -16.34 13.89 -41.69
C MET A 746 -17.41 13.57 -40.67
N GLY A 747 -17.85 14.51 -39.84
CA GLY A 747 -18.86 14.30 -38.79
C GLY A 747 -18.37 13.43 -37.62
N ALA A 748 -17.07 13.27 -37.44
CA ALA A 748 -16.49 12.52 -36.32
C ALA A 748 -16.50 13.39 -35.06
N ASN A 749 -17.25 12.93 -34.04
CA ASN A 749 -17.29 13.60 -32.73
C ASN A 749 -16.05 13.24 -31.89
N VAL A 750 -15.10 14.18 -31.79
CA VAL A 750 -13.83 14.00 -31.06
C VAL A 750 -14.08 14.03 -29.55
N LEU A 751 -13.70 12.97 -28.83
CA LEU A 751 -13.84 12.83 -27.39
C LEU A 751 -12.56 13.23 -26.63
N SER A 752 -11.40 12.93 -27.21
CA SER A 752 -10.10 13.33 -26.66
C SER A 752 -9.04 13.40 -27.74
N CYS A 753 -8.06 14.29 -27.52
CA CYS A 753 -6.88 14.45 -28.35
C CYS A 753 -5.65 14.49 -27.43
N ASN A 754 -4.61 13.74 -27.80
CA ASN A 754 -3.30 13.79 -27.16
C ASN A 754 -2.24 14.00 -28.23
N THR A 755 -1.41 15.03 -28.06
CA THR A 755 -0.35 15.39 -29.01
C THR A 755 0.98 15.44 -28.29
N ILE A 756 2.00 14.79 -28.84
CA ILE A 756 3.37 14.76 -28.32
C ILE A 756 4.32 15.18 -29.44
N SER A 757 4.95 16.35 -29.27
CA SER A 757 6.00 16.79 -30.18
C SER A 757 7.37 16.32 -29.70
N HIS A 758 8.15 15.74 -30.61
CA HIS A 758 9.49 15.25 -30.37
C HIS A 758 10.56 16.25 -30.78
N ARG A 759 11.77 16.13 -30.24
CA ARG A 759 12.89 17.07 -30.55
C ARG A 759 13.43 16.95 -31.96
N ASP A 760 13.11 15.90 -32.67
CA ASP A 760 13.45 15.65 -34.08
C ASP A 760 12.50 16.29 -35.07
N GLY A 761 11.54 17.10 -34.61
CA GLY A 761 10.55 17.76 -35.44
C GLY A 761 9.38 16.85 -35.84
N MET A 762 9.28 15.67 -35.25
CA MET A 762 8.13 14.77 -35.44
C MET A 762 7.06 15.03 -34.39
N VAL A 763 5.81 14.77 -34.72
CA VAL A 763 4.69 14.82 -33.79
C VAL A 763 3.84 13.58 -33.90
N GLU A 764 3.53 13.03 -32.75
CA GLU A 764 2.56 11.95 -32.58
C GLU A 764 1.24 12.50 -32.06
N MET A 765 0.14 12.20 -32.73
CA MET A 765 -1.20 12.60 -32.31
C MET A 765 -2.10 11.39 -32.16
N ARG A 766 -2.91 11.38 -31.11
CA ARG A 766 -3.91 10.35 -30.86
C ARG A 766 -5.27 11.00 -30.67
N PHE A 767 -6.21 10.60 -31.49
CA PHE A 767 -7.58 11.08 -31.45
C PHE A 767 -8.53 9.94 -31.11
N LEU A 768 -9.27 10.10 -30.04
CA LEU A 768 -10.41 9.25 -29.69
C LEU A 768 -11.69 9.94 -30.14
N PHE A 769 -12.46 9.31 -31.01
CA PHE A 769 -13.71 9.87 -31.53
C PHE A 769 -14.80 8.79 -31.73
N GLN A 770 -16.02 9.24 -31.99
CA GLN A 770 -17.17 8.38 -32.17
C GLN A 770 -17.45 8.15 -33.66
N VAL A 771 -17.76 6.91 -34.01
CA VAL A 771 -18.12 6.47 -35.38
C VAL A 771 -19.37 5.61 -35.38
N SER A 772 -20.05 5.58 -36.55
CA SER A 772 -21.18 4.69 -36.77
C SER A 772 -20.76 3.29 -37.31
N ASP A 773 -19.72 3.26 -38.16
CA ASP A 773 -19.25 2.07 -38.87
C ASP A 773 -17.78 2.21 -39.33
N ILE A 774 -17.25 1.13 -39.92
CA ILE A 774 -15.86 1.07 -40.41
C ILE A 774 -15.60 1.97 -41.58
N SER A 775 -16.59 2.24 -42.43
CA SER A 775 -16.43 3.02 -43.65
C SER A 775 -16.02 4.48 -43.36
N LEU A 776 -16.52 5.02 -42.25
CA LEU A 776 -16.12 6.33 -41.75
C LEU A 776 -14.65 6.36 -41.32
N ILE A 777 -14.17 5.29 -40.69
CA ILE A 777 -12.77 5.17 -40.25
C ILE A 777 -11.85 5.18 -41.47
N ASP A 778 -12.15 4.36 -42.47
CA ASP A 778 -11.36 4.24 -43.68
C ASP A 778 -11.34 5.57 -44.47
N ALA A 779 -12.46 6.32 -44.49
CA ALA A 779 -12.54 7.62 -45.14
C ALA A 779 -11.73 8.69 -44.39
N VAL A 780 -11.78 8.69 -43.06
CA VAL A 780 -10.97 9.58 -42.21
C VAL A 780 -9.49 9.28 -42.38
N GLN A 781 -9.04 8.03 -42.36
CA GLN A 781 -7.64 7.67 -42.57
C GLN A 781 -7.12 8.16 -43.93
N ARG A 782 -7.85 7.93 -45.02
CA ARG A 782 -7.45 8.37 -46.36
C ARG A 782 -7.32 9.89 -46.43
N LYS A 783 -8.21 10.65 -45.80
CA LYS A 783 -8.13 12.12 -45.78
C LYS A 783 -6.98 12.62 -44.94
N LEU A 784 -6.71 12.01 -43.82
CA LEU A 784 -5.58 12.36 -42.94
C LEU A 784 -4.25 12.11 -43.62
N LEU A 785 -4.09 10.99 -44.33
CA LEU A 785 -2.90 10.68 -45.13
C LEU A 785 -2.71 11.64 -46.32
N GLY A 786 -3.76 12.33 -46.76
CA GLY A 786 -3.71 13.36 -47.75
C GLY A 786 -3.27 14.74 -47.25
N LEU A 787 -3.09 14.92 -45.93
CA LEU A 787 -2.59 16.18 -45.38
C LEU A 787 -1.07 16.27 -45.52
N GLU A 788 -0.60 17.46 -45.88
CA GLU A 788 0.83 17.74 -46.01
C GLU A 788 1.56 17.47 -44.67
N GLY A 789 2.60 16.67 -44.70
CA GLY A 789 3.44 16.35 -43.55
C GLY A 789 2.93 15.19 -42.71
N VAL A 790 1.81 14.54 -43.02
CA VAL A 790 1.35 13.32 -42.36
C VAL A 790 1.95 12.09 -43.03
N PHE A 791 2.67 11.26 -42.29
CA PHE A 791 3.33 10.05 -42.80
C PHE A 791 2.53 8.78 -42.57
N ASP A 792 1.86 8.72 -41.44
CA ASP A 792 1.07 7.56 -41.04
C ASP A 792 -0.21 7.99 -40.31
N ALA A 793 -1.27 7.29 -40.58
CA ALA A 793 -2.56 7.42 -39.89
C ALA A 793 -3.26 6.07 -39.87
N HIS A 794 -3.30 5.44 -38.71
CA HIS A 794 -3.92 4.12 -38.57
C HIS A 794 -4.76 3.99 -37.30
N ARG A 795 -5.71 3.06 -37.33
CA ARG A 795 -6.56 2.74 -36.17
C ARG A 795 -5.74 1.96 -35.15
N MET A 796 -5.69 2.47 -33.92
CA MET A 796 -5.04 1.79 -32.81
C MET A 796 -5.93 0.72 -32.17
N LEU A 797 -5.31 -0.34 -31.69
CA LEU A 797 -5.93 -1.24 -30.73
C LEU A 797 -5.76 -0.67 -29.32
N PRO A 798 -6.83 -0.63 -28.48
CA PRO A 798 -6.73 -0.16 -27.11
C PRO A 798 -5.62 -0.93 -26.35
N GLY A 799 -4.66 -0.21 -25.77
CA GLY A 799 -3.54 -0.80 -25.02
C GLY A 799 -2.22 -0.95 -25.77
N GLN A 800 -2.13 -0.65 -27.06
CA GLN A 800 -0.86 -0.63 -27.81
C GLN A 800 -0.04 0.67 -27.67
N GLY A 801 -0.43 1.56 -26.78
CA GLY A 801 0.30 2.79 -26.49
C GLY A 801 1.56 2.54 -25.66
N GLY A 802 2.69 2.32 -26.32
CA GLY A 802 3.99 2.35 -25.66
C GLY A 802 4.87 1.10 -25.82
N LYS A 803 5.16 0.70 -27.06
CA LYS A 803 6.38 -0.10 -27.38
C LYS A 803 6.73 0.05 -28.85
N LYS A 804 7.61 0.99 -29.15
CA LYS A 804 8.65 0.78 -30.16
C LYS A 804 9.95 1.41 -29.66
N LYS A 805 10.94 0.53 -29.37
CA LYS A 805 12.40 0.63 -29.21
C LYS A 805 12.96 1.63 -28.21
#